data_f64c27ac219815ed9d322bf5efa98371
#
_entry.id   f64c27ac219815ed9d322bf5efa98371
#
_cell.length_a   1.000
_cell.length_b   1.000
_cell.length_c   1.000
_cell.angle_alpha   90.00
_cell.angle_beta   90.00
_cell.angle_gamma   90.00
#
_symmetry.space_group_name_H-M   'P 1'
#
loop_
_entity.id
_entity.type
_entity.pdbx_description
1 polymer ?
#
loop_
_entity_poly.entity_id
_entity_poly.type
_entity_poly.pdbx_seq_one_letter_code
_entity_poly.pdbx_strand_id
1 'polypeptide(L)'
;MPAVFVFQRSDRGPRATPGPADLTPPAQLPWFRRLAARLLGRGLTRLQAQHRDSWFLGHATGQRTGHADGVREGFERGRLEGYEAGRQVLVIRDSRPDTAAVPGRDDNLFDDWRLPLTAELKKRFKADVAQRLPAEAQPSAAQWKLIFSDTPSTCVVAGAGAGKSTSLVLRILLLRHYLGYELDAMTVVTFTRESRKDFIKRLLQVFALWQINLQPAQARELVRTFHSRILPLVRSLSGFGQVRAFETLGNEMPAGREAEADSNPFDLRLNDAQRQQLNQCYSGLLGESPRFAELVGLLRSEALQLKPLDPNNPDVQKRAQVTQLAAQRDEELCDVIEDLWFAAGAWPIKGIEPCRETVDIRGSRFHVHGRLAGQGPLVVLGFDPAESAQYQRPGAKLAVRAEWAVKRTLLQAFCDRPLIWLDNYAMARRLAASLAGDAVAGPGFEYKVKGELAPAPLLDAFVGAANFIENLGLDVNNAVAAMSFPSGDSDALFFEALALYWKALEAHLLDQSPPVMSYNRMFALFGENNPENLQLLPDPLLRPLAHLMIDEFQDVSPQIVSWLRASLAEIRRRGPAMHTGRHAQHSSLLCVGDDWQSIYGWRGSSPKYFMEFSKAFPSPASTRVMLVDNYRCQQQVIDAAEHLVKGTPAIAGKKARASGPAAGLPCSPVKVFDRDEAALGETLIEHYQRGETVMMLYRKGGDRALMSEHLQSVLHAEAALPAEQRRLRQLTYTVPRACRPMRCSCWATAST
;
A
#
# COMPACT_ATOMS: atom_id res chain seq x y z
N MET A 1 34.97 6.09 4.05
CA MET A 1 34.45 5.13 5.04
C MET A 1 33.74 4.01 4.32
N PRO A 2 33.98 2.74 4.64
CA PRO A 2 33.48 1.61 3.88
C PRO A 2 31.98 1.42 4.06
N ALA A 3 31.23 1.23 2.98
CA ALA A 3 29.86 0.75 3.00
C ALA A 3 29.86 -0.78 2.85
N VAL A 4 29.21 -1.47 3.78
CA VAL A 4 29.04 -2.92 3.73
C VAL A 4 27.57 -3.19 3.38
N PHE A 5 27.35 -3.91 2.27
CA PHE A 5 26.05 -4.43 1.88
C PHE A 5 26.01 -5.92 2.15
N VAL A 6 24.95 -6.37 2.77
CA VAL A 6 24.73 -7.79 3.07
C VAL A 6 23.48 -8.24 2.36
N PHE A 7 23.60 -9.25 1.51
CA PHE A 7 22.50 -9.87 0.80
C PHE A 7 22.45 -11.35 1.18
N GLN A 8 21.30 -11.83 1.55
CA GLN A 8 21.08 -13.27 1.75
C GLN A 8 20.60 -13.89 0.43
N ARG A 9 21.30 -14.88 -0.05
CA ARG A 9 20.96 -15.62 -1.26
C ARG A 9 19.81 -16.58 -0.98
N SER A 10 18.73 -16.53 -1.75
CA SER A 10 17.73 -17.59 -1.74
C SER A 10 18.27 -18.78 -2.53
N ASP A 11 18.28 -19.97 -1.95
CA ASP A 11 18.63 -21.22 -2.64
C ASP A 11 17.71 -21.47 -3.82
N ARG A 12 18.19 -21.16 -5.00
CA ARG A 12 17.71 -21.76 -6.25
C ARG A 12 18.91 -22.02 -7.15
N GLY A 13 19.16 -23.31 -7.39
CA GLY A 13 20.14 -23.76 -8.35
C GLY A 13 19.94 -23.13 -9.75
N PRO A 14 20.93 -23.22 -10.64
CA PRO A 14 20.90 -22.58 -11.93
C PRO A 14 19.73 -23.09 -12.75
N ARG A 15 18.72 -22.23 -12.98
CA ARG A 15 17.64 -22.50 -13.93
C ARG A 15 18.10 -22.03 -15.31
N ALA A 16 17.89 -22.92 -16.28
CA ALA A 16 18.04 -22.64 -17.70
C ALA A 16 17.27 -21.36 -18.07
N THR A 17 17.87 -20.53 -18.88
CA THR A 17 17.27 -19.33 -19.46
C THR A 17 15.98 -19.70 -20.21
N PRO A 18 14.80 -19.21 -19.83
CA PRO A 18 13.57 -19.43 -20.59
C PRO A 18 13.65 -18.63 -21.90
N GLY A 19 13.21 -19.25 -22.97
CA GLY A 19 13.01 -18.59 -24.26
C GLY A 19 11.92 -17.52 -24.20
N PRO A 20 11.79 -16.64 -25.20
CA PRO A 20 10.95 -15.43 -25.16
C PRO A 20 9.42 -15.64 -25.11
N ALA A 21 8.93 -16.86 -24.89
CA ALA A 21 7.50 -17.21 -24.88
C ALA A 21 6.88 -17.47 -23.50
N ASP A 22 7.66 -17.55 -22.42
CA ASP A 22 7.13 -17.85 -21.06
C ASP A 22 7.02 -16.59 -20.19
N LEU A 23 6.00 -15.80 -20.44
CA LEU A 23 5.55 -14.69 -19.56
C LEU A 23 4.58 -15.19 -18.48
N THR A 24 4.78 -16.39 -17.93
CA THR A 24 4.11 -16.79 -16.69
C THR A 24 4.84 -16.12 -15.52
N PRO A 25 4.16 -15.31 -14.71
CA PRO A 25 4.77 -14.71 -13.55
C PRO A 25 5.24 -15.81 -12.58
N PRO A 26 6.44 -15.68 -11.99
CA PRO A 26 6.96 -16.68 -11.08
C PRO A 26 6.02 -16.92 -9.90
N ALA A 27 5.90 -18.17 -9.48
CA ALA A 27 4.97 -18.65 -8.44
C ALA A 27 5.09 -17.97 -7.06
N GLN A 28 6.02 -17.04 -6.90
CA GLN A 28 6.33 -16.33 -5.65
C GLN A 28 5.90 -14.86 -5.62
N LEU A 29 5.17 -14.38 -6.61
CA LEU A 29 4.63 -13.03 -6.53
C LEU A 29 3.51 -12.98 -5.47
N PRO A 30 3.46 -11.92 -4.64
CA PRO A 30 2.33 -11.67 -3.75
C PRO A 30 1.02 -11.79 -4.52
N TRP A 31 -0.01 -12.33 -3.87
CA TRP A 31 -1.32 -12.59 -4.44
C TRP A 31 -1.86 -11.38 -5.24
N PHE A 32 -1.72 -10.18 -4.70
CA PHE A 32 -2.12 -8.94 -5.34
C PHE A 32 -1.45 -8.69 -6.71
N ARG A 33 -0.18 -9.09 -6.89
CA ARG A 33 0.47 -8.99 -8.21
C ARG A 33 -0.10 -9.99 -9.21
N ARG A 34 -0.52 -11.18 -8.73
CA ARG A 34 -1.21 -12.16 -9.59
C ARG A 34 -2.61 -11.71 -9.96
N LEU A 35 -3.33 -11.09 -9.03
CA LEU A 35 -4.63 -10.48 -9.28
C LEU A 35 -4.49 -9.33 -10.31
N ALA A 36 -3.53 -8.43 -10.10
CA ALA A 36 -3.26 -7.34 -11.02
C ALA A 36 -2.90 -7.84 -12.43
N ALA A 37 -2.06 -8.86 -12.55
CA ALA A 37 -1.70 -9.45 -13.84
C ALA A 37 -2.90 -10.13 -14.54
N ARG A 38 -3.80 -10.78 -13.79
CA ARG A 38 -5.03 -11.38 -14.33
C ARG A 38 -6.05 -10.32 -14.75
N LEU A 39 -6.25 -9.29 -13.92
CA LEU A 39 -7.22 -8.22 -14.18
C LEU A 39 -6.74 -7.28 -15.31
N LEU A 40 -5.45 -6.94 -15.35
CA LEU A 40 -4.90 -6.04 -16.36
C LEU A 40 -4.62 -6.72 -17.71
N GLY A 41 -4.35 -8.05 -17.72
CA GLY A 41 -3.95 -8.77 -18.94
C GLY A 41 -5.09 -9.37 -19.75
N ARG A 42 -6.15 -9.89 -19.12
CA ARG A 42 -7.27 -10.59 -19.78
C ARG A 42 -8.65 -10.18 -19.28
N GLY A 43 -8.75 -9.56 -18.11
CA GLY A 43 -10.01 -9.21 -17.48
C GLY A 43 -10.66 -7.96 -18.05
N LEU A 44 -9.88 -6.95 -18.44
CA LEU A 44 -10.42 -5.68 -18.93
C LEU A 44 -11.30 -5.86 -20.17
N THR A 45 -10.89 -6.67 -21.13
CA THR A 45 -11.64 -6.89 -22.37
C THR A 45 -12.91 -7.74 -22.17
N ARG A 46 -12.93 -8.66 -21.20
CA ARG A 46 -14.14 -9.46 -20.88
C ARG A 46 -15.13 -8.69 -20.00
N LEU A 47 -14.64 -7.94 -19.02
CA LEU A 47 -15.47 -7.04 -18.19
C LEU A 47 -16.22 -6.01 -19.04
N GLN A 48 -15.55 -5.43 -20.01
CA GLN A 48 -16.15 -4.46 -20.93
C GLN A 48 -17.28 -5.05 -21.78
N ALA A 49 -17.16 -6.33 -22.20
CA ALA A 49 -18.19 -6.99 -22.98
C ALA A 49 -19.43 -7.36 -22.13
N GLN A 50 -19.24 -7.88 -20.91
CA GLN A 50 -20.34 -8.29 -20.04
C GLN A 50 -21.13 -7.09 -19.47
N HIS A 51 -20.47 -5.97 -19.21
CA HIS A 51 -21.15 -4.76 -18.72
C HIS A 51 -22.09 -4.15 -19.76
N ARG A 52 -21.71 -4.20 -21.04
CA ARG A 52 -22.55 -3.67 -22.12
C ARG A 52 -23.87 -4.45 -22.23
N ASP A 53 -23.84 -5.76 -22.11
CA ASP A 53 -25.02 -6.62 -22.24
C ASP A 53 -25.95 -6.50 -21.02
N SER A 54 -25.39 -6.38 -19.81
CA SER A 54 -26.15 -6.19 -18.57
C SER A 54 -26.81 -4.81 -18.49
N TRP A 55 -26.16 -3.75 -19.02
CA TRP A 55 -26.74 -2.41 -19.06
C TRP A 55 -27.95 -2.33 -20.01
N PHE A 56 -27.86 -2.95 -21.19
CA PHE A 56 -28.98 -2.99 -22.15
C PHE A 56 -30.17 -3.77 -21.60
N LEU A 57 -29.93 -4.87 -20.87
CA LEU A 57 -31.01 -5.64 -20.23
C LEU A 57 -31.66 -4.86 -19.09
N GLY A 58 -30.86 -4.21 -18.23
CA GLY A 58 -31.34 -3.40 -17.10
C GLY A 58 -32.15 -2.19 -17.55
N HIS A 59 -31.69 -1.49 -18.60
CA HIS A 59 -32.38 -0.31 -19.15
C HIS A 59 -33.72 -0.67 -19.79
N ALA A 60 -33.80 -1.79 -20.52
CA ALA A 60 -35.03 -2.25 -21.15
C ALA A 60 -36.07 -2.75 -20.14
N THR A 61 -35.63 -3.33 -19.02
CA THR A 61 -36.51 -3.80 -17.93
C THR A 61 -36.98 -2.63 -17.08
N GLY A 62 -36.11 -1.67 -16.76
CA GLY A 62 -36.45 -0.49 -15.96
C GLY A 62 -37.49 0.43 -16.64
N GLN A 63 -37.46 0.57 -17.96
CA GLN A 63 -38.46 1.36 -18.69
C GLN A 63 -39.85 0.71 -18.70
N ARG A 64 -39.94 -0.64 -18.63
CA ARG A 64 -41.24 -1.34 -18.65
C ARG A 64 -41.94 -1.39 -17.30
N THR A 65 -41.20 -1.47 -16.21
CA THR A 65 -41.77 -1.53 -14.84
C THR A 65 -42.00 -0.17 -14.21
N GLY A 66 -41.20 0.85 -14.54
CA GLY A 66 -41.29 2.18 -13.90
C GLY A 66 -42.49 3.01 -14.29
N HIS A 67 -43.22 2.66 -15.35
CA HIS A 67 -44.37 3.48 -15.83
C HIS A 67 -45.70 3.07 -15.17
N ALA A 68 -45.79 1.84 -14.60
CA ALA A 68 -47.04 1.37 -13.97
C ALA A 68 -47.21 1.75 -12.50
N ASP A 69 -46.08 1.86 -11.76
CA ASP A 69 -46.09 2.09 -10.30
C ASP A 69 -45.89 3.56 -9.88
N GLY A 70 -45.43 4.41 -10.78
CA GLY A 70 -45.02 5.79 -10.49
C GLY A 70 -46.13 6.78 -10.12
N VAL A 71 -47.40 6.48 -10.41
CA VAL A 71 -48.52 7.43 -10.19
C VAL A 71 -49.14 7.28 -8.78
N ARG A 72 -48.97 6.17 -8.12
CA ARG A 72 -49.64 5.88 -6.82
C ARG A 72 -48.85 6.29 -5.59
N GLU A 73 -47.54 6.31 -5.68
CA GLU A 73 -46.65 6.59 -4.53
C GLU A 73 -46.04 8.02 -4.54
N GLY A 74 -46.32 8.81 -5.58
CA GLY A 74 -45.65 10.10 -5.81
C GLY A 74 -45.98 11.22 -4.80
N PHE A 75 -47.06 11.12 -4.06
CA PHE A 75 -47.48 12.22 -3.20
C PHE A 75 -46.93 12.15 -1.76
N GLU A 76 -46.68 10.98 -1.23
CA GLU A 76 -46.06 10.84 0.10
C GLU A 76 -44.53 10.91 0.07
N ARG A 77 -43.89 10.50 -1.05
CA ARG A 77 -42.44 10.66 -1.25
C ARG A 77 -42.00 12.09 -1.44
N GLY A 78 -42.81 12.92 -2.08
CA GLY A 78 -42.41 14.32 -2.40
C GLY A 78 -42.07 15.18 -1.20
N ARG A 79 -42.47 14.79 0.02
CA ARG A 79 -42.15 15.53 1.25
C ARG A 79 -40.85 15.06 1.90
N LEU A 80 -40.48 13.80 1.70
CA LEU A 80 -39.17 13.23 2.10
C LEU A 80 -38.09 13.52 1.02
N GLU A 81 -38.47 13.47 -0.25
CA GLU A 81 -37.60 13.75 -1.40
C GLU A 81 -37.16 15.19 -1.50
N GLY A 82 -37.92 16.16 -0.96
CA GLY A 82 -37.49 17.57 -0.91
C GLY A 82 -36.25 17.80 -0.04
N TYR A 83 -35.96 16.91 0.88
CA TYR A 83 -34.72 16.94 1.69
C TYR A 83 -33.58 16.16 1.01
N GLU A 84 -33.92 15.16 0.20
CA GLU A 84 -32.96 14.35 -0.57
C GLU A 84 -32.64 14.94 -1.95
N ALA A 85 -33.53 15.72 -2.56
CA ALA A 85 -33.33 16.36 -3.87
C ALA A 85 -32.20 17.41 -3.88
N GLY A 86 -31.69 17.82 -2.71
CA GLY A 86 -30.47 18.62 -2.60
C GLY A 86 -29.17 17.83 -2.73
N ARG A 87 -29.22 16.51 -2.58
CA ARG A 87 -28.06 15.60 -2.77
C ARG A 87 -28.10 15.07 -4.20
N GLN A 88 -27.38 15.70 -5.09
CA GLN A 88 -27.02 15.04 -6.34
C GLN A 88 -26.22 13.79 -5.99
N VAL A 89 -26.80 12.62 -6.17
CA VAL A 89 -26.10 11.36 -6.02
C VAL A 89 -25.09 11.28 -7.16
N LEU A 90 -23.84 11.55 -6.84
CA LEU A 90 -22.74 11.37 -7.77
C LEU A 90 -22.53 9.87 -7.95
N VAL A 91 -22.78 9.39 -9.14
CA VAL A 91 -22.58 7.98 -9.49
C VAL A 91 -21.14 7.79 -9.93
N ILE A 92 -20.41 6.89 -9.26
CA ILE A 92 -19.13 6.41 -9.76
C ILE A 92 -19.41 5.33 -10.80
N ARG A 93 -18.87 5.50 -11.99
CA ARG A 93 -18.94 4.53 -13.09
C ARG A 93 -17.60 3.83 -13.22
N ASP A 94 -17.63 2.50 -13.29
CA ASP A 94 -16.41 1.68 -13.29
C ASP A 94 -15.68 1.60 -14.61
N SER A 95 -16.41 1.68 -15.71
CA SER A 95 -15.83 1.63 -17.05
C SER A 95 -16.60 2.52 -18.01
N ARG A 96 -15.88 3.24 -18.83
CA ARG A 96 -16.47 3.80 -20.04
C ARG A 96 -16.89 2.61 -20.91
N PRO A 97 -18.11 2.62 -21.51
CA PRO A 97 -18.34 1.77 -22.66
C PRO A 97 -17.21 2.05 -23.65
N ASP A 98 -16.61 1.00 -24.20
CA ASP A 98 -15.64 1.15 -25.30
C ASP A 98 -16.24 2.09 -26.35
N THR A 99 -15.91 3.37 -26.27
CA THR A 99 -16.09 4.24 -27.42
C THR A 99 -15.06 3.70 -28.39
N ALA A 100 -15.51 2.87 -29.32
CA ALA A 100 -14.75 2.50 -30.48
C ALA A 100 -14.06 3.77 -30.96
N ALA A 101 -12.73 3.72 -31.10
CA ALA A 101 -11.93 4.86 -31.51
C ALA A 101 -12.61 5.48 -32.74
N VAL A 102 -13.24 6.63 -32.55
CA VAL A 102 -13.83 7.37 -33.65
C VAL A 102 -12.63 7.86 -34.45
N PRO A 103 -12.44 7.41 -35.69
CA PRO A 103 -11.31 7.84 -36.48
C PRO A 103 -11.32 9.37 -36.59
N GLY A 104 -10.28 10.04 -36.05
CA GLY A 104 -10.14 11.49 -36.06
C GLY A 104 -10.24 12.21 -34.72
N ARG A 105 -10.46 11.53 -33.59
CA ARG A 105 -10.41 12.18 -32.28
C ARG A 105 -8.96 12.37 -31.87
N ASP A 106 -8.58 13.62 -31.59
CA ASP A 106 -7.27 13.95 -31.02
C ASP A 106 -7.21 13.46 -29.56
N ASP A 107 -6.50 12.35 -29.30
CA ASP A 107 -6.36 11.73 -27.97
C ASP A 107 -5.32 12.45 -27.09
N ASN A 108 -4.70 13.52 -27.57
CA ASN A 108 -3.73 14.29 -26.82
C ASN A 108 -4.35 14.94 -25.57
N LEU A 109 -3.62 14.92 -24.46
CA LEU A 109 -4.00 15.59 -23.21
C LEU A 109 -3.51 17.04 -23.16
N PHE A 110 -2.70 17.47 -24.10
CA PHE A 110 -2.07 18.79 -24.16
C PHE A 110 -2.25 19.39 -25.54
N ASP A 111 -2.20 20.73 -25.59
CA ASP A 111 -2.09 21.46 -26.85
C ASP A 111 -0.69 21.38 -27.43
N ASP A 112 -0.54 21.70 -28.72
CA ASP A 112 0.78 21.84 -29.35
C ASP A 112 1.39 23.22 -29.00
N TRP A 113 2.15 23.26 -27.94
CA TRP A 113 2.80 24.49 -27.48
C TRP A 113 4.19 24.19 -26.89
N ARG A 114 5.00 25.23 -26.75
CA ARG A 114 6.29 25.14 -26.12
C ARG A 114 6.55 26.32 -25.22
N LEU A 115 7.30 26.08 -24.13
CA LEU A 115 7.75 27.19 -23.27
C LEU A 115 8.62 28.16 -24.08
N PRO A 116 8.44 29.48 -23.94
CA PRO A 116 9.20 30.49 -24.69
C PRO A 116 10.63 30.65 -24.12
N LEU A 117 11.46 29.62 -24.24
CA LEU A 117 12.82 29.57 -23.72
C LEU A 117 13.82 30.02 -24.78
N THR A 118 14.11 31.34 -24.84
CA THR A 118 15.13 31.88 -25.73
C THR A 118 16.56 31.50 -25.29
N ALA A 119 17.50 31.59 -26.22
CA ALA A 119 18.93 31.31 -25.92
C ALA A 119 19.49 32.30 -24.89
N GLU A 120 19.09 33.56 -24.95
CA GLU A 120 19.48 34.64 -24.03
C GLU A 120 18.95 34.35 -22.61
N LEU A 121 17.70 33.95 -22.48
CA LEU A 121 17.08 33.60 -21.19
C LEU A 121 17.80 32.39 -20.56
N LYS A 122 18.07 31.35 -21.34
CA LYS A 122 18.84 30.18 -20.88
C LYS A 122 20.23 30.58 -20.43
N LYS A 123 20.93 31.44 -21.16
CA LYS A 123 22.26 31.94 -20.81
C LYS A 123 22.21 32.76 -19.52
N ARG A 124 21.27 33.71 -19.42
CA ARG A 124 21.07 34.55 -18.21
C ARG A 124 20.78 33.67 -17.00
N PHE A 125 19.83 32.74 -17.09
CA PHE A 125 19.49 31.86 -15.97
C PHE A 125 20.67 31.00 -15.52
N LYS A 126 21.46 30.45 -16.44
CA LYS A 126 22.67 29.70 -16.10
C LYS A 126 23.70 30.58 -15.38
N ALA A 127 23.90 31.80 -15.82
CA ALA A 127 24.84 32.74 -15.18
C ALA A 127 24.38 33.09 -13.75
N ASP A 128 23.09 33.37 -13.57
CA ASP A 128 22.53 33.67 -12.24
C ASP A 128 22.64 32.46 -11.30
N VAL A 129 22.40 31.24 -11.79
CA VAL A 129 22.59 30.00 -11.00
C VAL A 129 24.05 29.81 -10.63
N ALA A 130 24.97 30.00 -11.57
CA ALA A 130 26.41 29.87 -11.31
C ALA A 130 26.91 30.88 -10.27
N GLN A 131 26.36 32.08 -10.24
CA GLN A 131 26.70 33.11 -9.28
C GLN A 131 26.15 32.87 -7.87
N ARG A 132 24.91 32.28 -7.77
CA ARG A 132 24.14 32.23 -6.51
C ARG A 132 24.20 30.90 -5.80
N LEU A 133 24.44 29.80 -6.53
CA LEU A 133 24.56 28.46 -5.94
C LEU A 133 26.03 28.07 -5.78
N PRO A 134 26.39 27.34 -4.70
CA PRO A 134 27.74 26.83 -4.51
C PRO A 134 28.10 25.82 -5.61
N ALA A 135 29.39 25.62 -5.86
CA ALA A 135 29.90 24.79 -6.92
C ALA A 135 29.33 23.34 -6.90
N GLU A 136 29.17 22.79 -5.69
CA GLU A 136 28.65 21.43 -5.49
C GLU A 136 27.14 21.31 -5.81
N ALA A 137 26.41 22.42 -5.86
CA ALA A 137 24.99 22.48 -6.15
C ALA A 137 24.67 22.91 -7.60
N GLN A 138 25.70 23.08 -8.44
CA GLN A 138 25.52 23.44 -9.84
C GLN A 138 24.87 22.29 -10.63
N PRO A 139 23.85 22.57 -11.47
CA PRO A 139 23.20 21.54 -12.26
C PRO A 139 24.12 20.93 -13.32
N SER A 140 24.08 19.61 -13.45
CA SER A 140 24.74 18.89 -14.55
C SER A 140 24.07 19.15 -15.90
N ALA A 141 24.71 18.74 -16.99
CA ALA A 141 24.15 18.89 -18.33
C ALA A 141 22.77 18.20 -18.47
N ALA A 142 22.57 17.05 -17.82
CA ALA A 142 21.32 16.33 -17.82
C ALA A 142 20.24 17.06 -16.98
N GLN A 143 20.62 17.62 -15.83
CA GLN A 143 19.71 18.41 -15.01
C GLN A 143 19.30 19.71 -15.73
N TRP A 144 20.19 20.34 -16.49
CA TRP A 144 19.84 21.48 -17.35
C TRP A 144 18.82 21.12 -18.44
N LYS A 145 18.88 19.89 -19.02
CA LYS A 145 17.84 19.41 -19.95
C LYS A 145 16.47 19.30 -19.29
N LEU A 146 16.40 18.83 -18.04
CA LEU A 146 15.17 18.84 -17.26
C LEU A 146 14.67 20.26 -17.03
N ILE A 147 15.54 21.14 -16.48
CA ILE A 147 15.17 22.50 -16.11
C ILE A 147 14.65 23.28 -17.33
N PHE A 148 15.26 23.07 -18.50
CA PHE A 148 14.90 23.75 -19.75
C PHE A 148 14.01 22.91 -20.68
N SER A 149 13.37 21.85 -20.20
CA SER A 149 12.38 21.17 -21.04
C SER A 149 11.26 22.13 -21.42
N ASP A 150 11.04 22.30 -22.71
CA ASP A 150 10.09 23.23 -23.27
C ASP A 150 8.76 22.59 -23.70
N THR A 151 8.69 21.26 -23.68
CA THR A 151 7.50 20.51 -24.07
C THR A 151 6.46 20.41 -22.96
N PRO A 152 5.16 20.29 -23.29
CA PRO A 152 4.11 20.16 -22.31
C PRO A 152 4.17 18.85 -21.50
N SER A 153 4.70 17.79 -22.10
CA SER A 153 4.81 16.46 -21.46
C SER A 153 6.29 16.09 -21.29
N THR A 154 6.74 15.96 -20.04
CA THR A 154 8.15 15.67 -19.72
C THR A 154 8.28 14.51 -18.74
N CYS A 155 9.01 13.47 -19.14
CA CYS A 155 9.33 12.31 -18.30
C CYS A 155 10.82 12.34 -17.93
N VAL A 156 11.13 12.32 -16.65
CA VAL A 156 12.50 12.34 -16.12
C VAL A 156 12.81 11.04 -15.41
N VAL A 157 13.64 10.23 -16.02
CA VAL A 157 14.14 8.99 -15.41
C VAL A 157 15.37 9.33 -14.59
N ALA A 158 15.27 9.19 -13.28
CA ALA A 158 16.29 9.70 -12.37
C ALA A 158 16.56 8.70 -11.24
N GLY A 159 17.73 8.11 -11.23
CA GLY A 159 18.16 7.20 -10.18
C GLY A 159 18.23 7.86 -8.79
N ALA A 160 18.47 7.03 -7.77
CA ALA A 160 18.69 7.50 -6.41
C ALA A 160 19.84 8.53 -6.38
N GLY A 161 19.65 9.62 -5.62
CA GLY A 161 20.71 10.62 -5.48
C GLY A 161 21.01 11.48 -6.70
N ALA A 162 20.18 11.46 -7.76
CA ALA A 162 20.41 12.20 -9.00
C ALA A 162 20.11 13.72 -8.93
N GLY A 163 19.79 14.26 -7.76
CA GLY A 163 19.51 15.70 -7.60
C GLY A 163 18.11 16.13 -8.09
N LYS A 164 17.15 15.23 -8.17
CA LYS A 164 15.76 15.43 -8.62
C LYS A 164 15.13 16.71 -8.07
N SER A 165 15.03 16.79 -6.73
CA SER A 165 14.30 17.87 -6.05
C SER A 165 14.94 19.25 -6.27
N THR A 166 16.29 19.34 -6.37
CA THR A 166 16.98 20.62 -6.65
C THR A 166 16.65 21.09 -8.07
N SER A 167 16.64 20.19 -9.04
CA SER A 167 16.31 20.52 -10.43
C SER A 167 14.85 20.97 -10.57
N LEU A 168 13.91 20.34 -9.84
CA LEU A 168 12.52 20.78 -9.80
C LEU A 168 12.37 22.17 -9.21
N VAL A 169 13.07 22.48 -8.10
CA VAL A 169 13.04 23.82 -7.50
C VAL A 169 13.57 24.88 -8.47
N LEU A 170 14.67 24.61 -9.18
CA LEU A 170 15.19 25.51 -10.20
C LEU A 170 14.20 25.66 -11.39
N ARG A 171 13.48 24.62 -11.75
CA ARG A 171 12.42 24.67 -12.75
C ARG A 171 11.29 25.60 -12.31
N ILE A 172 10.84 25.53 -11.06
CA ILE A 172 9.80 26.42 -10.50
C ILE A 172 10.29 27.86 -10.52
N LEU A 173 11.54 28.09 -10.11
CA LEU A 173 12.16 29.41 -10.15
C LEU A 173 12.21 29.98 -11.58
N LEU A 174 12.58 29.17 -12.56
CA LEU A 174 12.57 29.53 -13.98
C LEU A 174 11.15 29.95 -14.43
N LEU A 175 10.14 29.12 -14.15
CA LEU A 175 8.76 29.39 -14.52
C LEU A 175 8.25 30.67 -13.85
N ARG A 176 8.44 30.81 -12.52
CA ARG A 176 7.91 31.94 -11.77
C ARG A 176 8.64 33.25 -12.06
N HIS A 177 9.97 33.27 -11.89
CA HIS A 177 10.75 34.51 -11.88
C HIS A 177 11.16 34.99 -13.29
N TYR A 178 11.49 34.05 -14.17
CA TYR A 178 12.00 34.41 -15.51
C TYR A 178 10.92 34.38 -16.59
N LEU A 179 9.90 33.53 -16.44
CA LEU A 179 8.83 33.41 -17.41
C LEU A 179 7.49 34.01 -16.92
N GLY A 180 7.38 34.41 -15.65
CA GLY A 180 6.21 35.09 -15.11
C GLY A 180 4.99 34.23 -14.85
N TYR A 181 5.14 32.89 -14.78
CA TYR A 181 4.02 32.01 -14.46
C TYR A 181 3.55 32.22 -13.02
N GLU A 182 2.24 32.15 -12.80
CA GLU A 182 1.67 32.31 -11.47
C GLU A 182 1.83 31.02 -10.64
N LEU A 183 2.11 31.18 -9.33
CA LEU A 183 2.31 30.04 -8.43
C LEU A 183 1.02 29.23 -8.21
N ASP A 184 -0.14 29.88 -8.27
CA ASP A 184 -1.45 29.26 -8.12
C ASP A 184 -1.88 28.40 -9.35
N ALA A 185 -1.15 28.52 -10.47
CA ALA A 185 -1.30 27.64 -11.63
C ALA A 185 -0.37 26.42 -11.60
N MET A 186 0.43 26.27 -10.54
CA MET A 186 1.41 25.19 -10.41
C MET A 186 1.14 24.32 -9.19
N THR A 187 1.41 23.02 -9.30
CA THR A 187 1.49 22.13 -8.14
C THR A 187 2.68 21.20 -8.27
N VAL A 188 3.44 21.09 -7.19
CA VAL A 188 4.42 20.02 -6.99
C VAL A 188 3.81 18.97 -6.09
N VAL A 189 3.72 17.75 -6.58
CA VAL A 189 3.19 16.63 -5.81
C VAL A 189 4.33 15.79 -5.27
N THR A 190 4.29 15.52 -3.97
CA THR A 190 5.22 14.61 -3.28
C THR A 190 4.43 13.54 -2.55
N PHE A 191 5.05 12.34 -2.37
CA PHE A 191 4.36 11.20 -1.75
C PHE A 191 4.33 11.22 -0.23
N THR A 192 5.39 11.74 0.42
CA THR A 192 5.51 11.71 1.88
C THR A 192 5.58 13.11 2.46
N ARG A 193 5.18 13.26 3.74
CA ARG A 193 5.30 14.53 4.49
C ARG A 193 6.74 14.98 4.63
N GLU A 194 7.66 14.06 4.89
CA GLU A 194 9.07 14.37 5.03
C GLU A 194 9.64 14.91 3.71
N SER A 195 9.33 14.25 2.60
CA SER A 195 9.71 14.73 1.26
C SER A 195 9.12 16.13 1.00
N ARG A 196 7.85 16.36 1.40
CA ARG A 196 7.19 17.65 1.29
C ARG A 196 7.89 18.73 2.11
N LYS A 197 8.16 18.46 3.40
CA LYS A 197 8.87 19.41 4.28
C LYS A 197 10.24 19.76 3.74
N ASP A 198 11.00 18.77 3.31
CA ASP A 198 12.32 18.94 2.71
C ASP A 198 12.28 19.75 1.42
N PHE A 199 11.28 19.47 0.57
CA PHE A 199 11.10 20.21 -0.68
C PHE A 199 10.74 21.69 -0.40
N ILE A 200 9.80 21.95 0.51
CA ILE A 200 9.41 23.32 0.93
C ILE A 200 10.62 24.07 1.49
N LYS A 201 11.39 23.45 2.39
CA LYS A 201 12.60 24.04 2.95
C LYS A 201 13.58 24.45 1.85
N ARG A 202 13.85 23.56 0.90
CA ARG A 202 14.75 23.82 -0.23
C ARG A 202 14.20 24.90 -1.16
N LEU A 203 12.90 24.90 -1.42
CA LEU A 203 12.23 25.91 -2.23
C LEU A 203 12.42 27.30 -1.62
N LEU A 204 12.13 27.46 -0.33
CA LEU A 204 12.31 28.73 0.39
C LEU A 204 13.77 29.19 0.38
N GLN A 205 14.73 28.27 0.61
CA GLN A 205 16.16 28.58 0.56
C GLN A 205 16.61 29.08 -0.81
N VAL A 206 16.22 28.42 -1.87
CA VAL A 206 16.61 28.82 -3.23
C VAL A 206 15.97 30.16 -3.59
N PHE A 207 14.70 30.37 -3.31
CA PHE A 207 14.02 31.64 -3.61
C PHE A 207 14.65 32.83 -2.85
N ALA A 208 15.08 32.61 -1.61
CA ALA A 208 15.80 33.62 -0.83
C ALA A 208 17.12 34.02 -1.49
N LEU A 209 17.85 33.10 -2.15
CA LEU A 209 19.07 33.46 -2.90
C LEU A 209 18.78 34.39 -4.08
N TRP A 210 17.59 34.39 -4.62
CA TRP A 210 17.11 35.32 -5.64
C TRP A 210 16.43 36.54 -5.06
N GLN A 211 16.47 36.75 -3.74
CA GLN A 211 15.81 37.85 -3.02
C GLN A 211 14.29 37.86 -3.27
N ILE A 212 13.70 36.70 -3.54
CA ILE A 212 12.26 36.56 -3.72
C ILE A 212 11.64 36.14 -2.38
N ASN A 213 10.79 36.99 -1.83
CA ASN A 213 10.09 36.71 -0.57
C ASN A 213 8.92 35.76 -0.81
N LEU A 214 9.21 34.48 -0.88
CA LEU A 214 8.17 33.44 -0.96
C LEU A 214 7.67 33.12 0.45
N GLN A 215 6.39 33.42 0.71
CA GLN A 215 5.81 33.13 2.02
C GLN A 215 5.67 31.62 2.25
N PRO A 216 5.90 31.13 3.49
CA PRO A 216 5.75 29.71 3.82
C PRO A 216 4.34 29.14 3.49
N ALA A 217 3.30 29.97 3.57
CA ALA A 217 1.94 29.59 3.18
C ALA A 217 1.86 29.29 1.67
N GLN A 218 2.41 30.16 0.81
CA GLN A 218 2.46 29.97 -0.63
C GLN A 218 3.26 28.73 -1.00
N ALA A 219 4.40 28.49 -0.34
CA ALA A 219 5.20 27.29 -0.55
C ALA A 219 4.41 26.00 -0.17
N ARG A 220 3.61 26.05 0.90
CA ARG A 220 2.74 24.94 1.29
C ARG A 220 1.60 24.71 0.30
N GLU A 221 1.06 25.77 -0.30
CA GLU A 221 0.05 25.65 -1.37
C GLU A 221 0.62 25.06 -2.66
N LEU A 222 1.82 25.48 -3.03
CA LEU A 222 2.51 24.96 -4.22
C LEU A 222 2.91 23.49 -4.08
N VAL A 223 3.37 23.07 -2.89
CA VAL A 223 3.86 21.70 -2.65
C VAL A 223 2.81 20.92 -1.85
N ARG A 224 2.14 19.99 -2.51
CA ARG A 224 1.01 19.24 -1.97
C ARG A 224 1.20 17.73 -2.11
N THR A 225 0.35 16.96 -1.43
CA THR A 225 0.13 15.55 -1.72
C THR A 225 -1.09 15.39 -2.62
N PHE A 226 -1.23 14.26 -3.31
CA PHE A 226 -2.45 13.96 -4.10
C PHE A 226 -3.71 14.11 -3.25
N HIS A 227 -3.71 13.53 -2.04
CA HIS A 227 -4.83 13.55 -1.11
C HIS A 227 -5.24 14.97 -0.69
N SER A 228 -4.27 15.87 -0.49
CA SER A 228 -4.58 17.27 -0.15
C SER A 228 -5.12 18.08 -1.32
N ARG A 229 -4.96 17.58 -2.55
CA ARG A 229 -5.56 18.22 -3.76
C ARG A 229 -6.95 17.73 -4.06
N ILE A 230 -7.27 16.46 -3.82
CA ILE A 230 -8.59 15.90 -4.17
C ILE A 230 -9.71 16.37 -3.23
N LEU A 231 -9.44 16.48 -1.92
CA LEU A 231 -10.45 16.83 -0.92
C LEU A 231 -11.18 18.16 -1.17
N PRO A 232 -10.50 19.28 -1.53
CA PRO A 232 -11.17 20.53 -1.90
C PRO A 232 -12.08 20.38 -3.12
N LEU A 233 -11.75 19.53 -4.09
CA LEU A 233 -12.60 19.28 -5.26
C LEU A 233 -13.90 18.61 -4.84
N VAL A 234 -13.83 17.58 -3.98
CA VAL A 234 -15.03 16.91 -3.46
C VAL A 234 -15.89 17.88 -2.65
N ARG A 235 -15.27 18.69 -1.78
CA ARG A 235 -15.99 19.68 -0.96
C ARG A 235 -16.71 20.77 -1.73
N SER A 236 -16.32 21.01 -2.97
CA SER A 236 -17.02 21.96 -3.84
C SER A 236 -18.31 21.40 -4.48
N LEU A 237 -18.48 20.09 -4.42
CA LEU A 237 -19.68 19.44 -4.94
C LEU A 237 -20.83 19.58 -3.96
N SER A 238 -22.04 19.77 -4.51
CA SER A 238 -23.26 19.87 -3.71
C SER A 238 -23.46 18.64 -2.81
N GLY A 239 -23.79 18.86 -1.54
CA GLY A 239 -23.95 17.79 -0.54
C GLY A 239 -22.66 17.32 0.13
N PHE A 240 -21.47 17.70 -0.35
CA PHE A 240 -20.18 17.23 0.20
C PHE A 240 -19.33 18.35 0.83
N GLY A 241 -19.88 19.53 1.06
CA GLY A 241 -19.14 20.69 1.58
C GLY A 241 -18.37 20.45 2.87
N GLN A 242 -18.81 19.54 3.71
CA GLN A 242 -18.17 19.16 4.99
C GLN A 242 -17.66 17.72 4.99
N VAL A 243 -17.53 17.07 3.82
CA VAL A 243 -17.05 15.70 3.75
C VAL A 243 -15.69 15.53 4.44
N ARG A 244 -15.54 14.43 5.19
CA ARG A 244 -14.29 14.04 5.84
C ARG A 244 -13.69 12.83 5.13
N ALA A 245 -12.36 12.76 5.12
CA ALA A 245 -11.68 11.58 4.60
C ALA A 245 -11.62 10.49 5.68
N PHE A 246 -11.96 9.25 5.31
CA PHE A 246 -11.89 8.09 6.20
C PHE A 246 -10.50 7.92 6.82
N GLU A 247 -9.45 8.14 6.03
CA GLU A 247 -8.06 7.99 6.44
C GLU A 247 -7.61 9.04 7.47
N THR A 248 -8.38 10.12 7.66
CA THR A 248 -8.09 11.19 8.64
C THR A 248 -8.97 11.14 9.87
N LEU A 249 -9.91 10.19 9.96
CA LEU A 249 -10.75 10.05 11.15
C LEU A 249 -9.91 9.82 12.40
N GLY A 250 -10.28 10.46 13.50
CA GLY A 250 -9.56 10.37 14.78
C GLY A 250 -8.27 11.16 14.90
N ASN A 251 -7.80 11.78 13.80
CA ASN A 251 -6.62 12.64 13.76
C ASN A 251 -7.01 14.10 13.48
N GLU A 252 -8.13 14.55 13.99
CA GLU A 252 -8.64 15.89 13.73
C GLU A 252 -7.76 16.95 14.38
N MET A 253 -7.21 17.85 13.57
CA MET A 253 -6.47 19.01 14.03
C MET A 253 -7.43 20.14 14.37
N PRO A 254 -7.07 21.04 15.32
CA PRO A 254 -7.87 22.22 15.64
C PRO A 254 -8.17 23.06 14.40
N ALA A 255 -9.36 23.67 14.38
CA ALA A 255 -9.83 24.51 13.29
C ALA A 255 -8.75 25.55 12.85
N GLY A 256 -8.43 25.58 11.58
CA GLY A 256 -7.41 26.49 11.00
C GLY A 256 -6.07 25.85 10.65
N ARG A 257 -5.81 24.60 11.06
CA ARG A 257 -4.76 23.77 10.45
C ARG A 257 -5.42 22.68 9.65
N GLU A 258 -5.18 22.67 8.35
CA GLU A 258 -5.62 21.54 7.52
C GLU A 258 -5.08 20.25 8.15
N ALA A 259 -5.98 19.31 8.42
CA ALA A 259 -5.60 17.95 8.75
C ALA A 259 -4.87 17.38 7.53
N GLU A 260 -3.58 17.62 7.46
CA GLU A 260 -2.73 16.93 6.51
C GLU A 260 -2.78 15.49 6.95
N ALA A 261 -3.38 14.64 6.12
CA ALA A 261 -3.37 13.20 6.34
C ALA A 261 -1.93 12.77 6.59
N ASP A 262 -1.61 12.42 7.83
CA ASP A 262 -0.25 12.07 8.27
C ASP A 262 0.15 10.70 7.76
N SER A 263 -0.77 10.05 7.13
CA SER A 263 -0.59 8.72 6.64
C SER A 263 0.19 8.78 5.32
N ASN A 264 1.35 8.14 5.30
CA ASN A 264 1.78 7.48 4.10
C ASN A 264 0.52 6.84 3.51
N PRO A 265 0.06 7.23 2.30
CA PRO A 265 -1.18 6.69 1.73
C PRO A 265 -1.19 5.17 1.66
N PHE A 266 -0.05 4.57 1.91
CA PHE A 266 0.19 3.15 1.97
C PHE A 266 0.35 2.60 3.40
N ASP A 267 0.15 3.36 4.46
CA ASP A 267 0.16 2.83 5.84
C ASP A 267 -1.27 2.48 6.25
N LEU A 268 -1.56 1.18 6.30
CA LEU A 268 -2.89 0.62 6.65
C LEU A 268 -3.08 0.44 8.16
N ARG A 269 -2.35 1.17 8.99
CA ARG A 269 -2.60 1.12 10.43
C ARG A 269 -3.88 1.88 10.75
N LEU A 270 -4.96 1.12 10.88
CA LEU A 270 -6.26 1.66 11.29
C LEU A 270 -6.19 2.14 12.74
N ASN A 271 -6.63 3.38 12.97
CA ASN A 271 -6.80 3.91 14.32
C ASN A 271 -8.16 3.50 14.92
N ASP A 272 -8.38 3.84 16.19
CA ASP A 272 -9.60 3.42 16.92
C ASP A 272 -10.88 3.99 16.30
N ALA A 273 -10.86 5.23 15.82
CA ALA A 273 -12.02 5.84 15.18
C ALA A 273 -12.40 5.14 13.86
N GLN A 274 -11.41 4.78 13.05
CA GLN A 274 -11.62 3.99 11.84
C GLN A 274 -12.14 2.59 12.17
N ARG A 275 -11.51 1.91 13.16
CA ARG A 275 -11.97 0.59 13.61
C ARG A 275 -13.39 0.62 14.14
N GLN A 276 -13.78 1.68 14.84
CA GLN A 276 -15.14 1.86 15.31
C GLN A 276 -16.13 1.88 14.14
N GLN A 277 -15.87 2.66 13.09
CA GLN A 277 -16.74 2.70 11.91
C GLN A 277 -16.83 1.33 11.22
N LEU A 278 -15.69 0.64 11.06
CA LEU A 278 -15.66 -0.69 10.47
C LEU A 278 -16.48 -1.69 11.29
N ASN A 279 -16.34 -1.69 12.62
CA ASN A 279 -17.05 -2.60 13.50
C ASN A 279 -18.56 -2.30 13.54
N GLN A 280 -18.96 -1.03 13.54
CA GLN A 280 -20.38 -0.63 13.51
C GLN A 280 -21.06 -1.14 12.22
N CYS A 281 -20.42 -0.91 11.07
CA CYS A 281 -20.93 -1.41 9.80
C CYS A 281 -20.99 -2.95 9.78
N TYR A 282 -19.93 -3.62 10.26
CA TYR A 282 -19.87 -5.07 10.35
C TYR A 282 -21.04 -5.65 11.18
N SER A 283 -21.29 -5.08 12.35
CA SER A 283 -22.34 -5.55 13.26
C SER A 283 -23.74 -5.31 12.70
N GLY A 284 -23.96 -4.17 12.04
CA GLY A 284 -25.22 -3.89 11.35
C GLY A 284 -25.46 -4.89 10.22
N LEU A 285 -24.48 -5.07 9.33
CA LEU A 285 -24.59 -5.97 8.20
C LEU A 285 -24.74 -7.45 8.62
N LEU A 286 -24.08 -7.85 9.71
CA LEU A 286 -24.20 -9.21 10.25
C LEU A 286 -25.64 -9.52 10.68
N GLY A 287 -26.37 -8.51 11.23
CA GLY A 287 -27.78 -8.64 11.59
C GLY A 287 -28.75 -8.55 10.43
N GLU A 288 -28.43 -7.78 9.40
CA GLU A 288 -29.31 -7.49 8.27
C GLU A 288 -29.17 -8.49 7.11
N SER A 289 -27.97 -9.09 6.91
CA SER A 289 -27.68 -9.96 5.80
C SER A 289 -27.38 -11.40 6.23
N PRO A 290 -28.35 -12.33 6.11
CA PRO A 290 -28.12 -13.77 6.42
C PRO A 290 -26.95 -14.35 5.61
N ARG A 291 -26.81 -13.94 4.34
CA ARG A 291 -25.71 -14.42 3.48
C ARG A 291 -24.35 -13.95 3.98
N PHE A 292 -24.22 -12.69 4.41
CA PHE A 292 -22.98 -12.21 5.00
C PHE A 292 -22.65 -12.93 6.30
N ALA A 293 -23.63 -13.18 7.14
CA ALA A 293 -23.47 -13.93 8.39
C ALA A 293 -23.00 -15.37 8.14
N GLU A 294 -23.57 -16.04 7.13
CA GLU A 294 -23.13 -17.37 6.67
C GLU A 294 -21.68 -17.36 6.21
N LEU A 295 -21.32 -16.43 5.33
CA LEU A 295 -19.96 -16.31 4.78
C LEU A 295 -18.92 -16.06 5.90
N VAL A 296 -19.22 -15.16 6.83
CA VAL A 296 -18.33 -14.88 7.98
C VAL A 296 -18.19 -16.12 8.86
N GLY A 297 -19.28 -16.88 9.07
CA GLY A 297 -19.26 -18.15 9.81
C GLY A 297 -18.34 -19.19 9.15
N LEU A 298 -18.44 -19.35 7.82
CA LEU A 298 -17.59 -20.25 7.04
C LEU A 298 -16.12 -19.81 7.08
N LEU A 299 -15.84 -18.52 6.88
CA LEU A 299 -14.48 -17.95 6.97
C LEU A 299 -13.87 -18.14 8.36
N ARG A 300 -14.65 -17.96 9.42
CA ARG A 300 -14.22 -18.21 10.79
C ARG A 300 -13.85 -19.67 10.98
N SER A 301 -14.71 -20.58 10.53
CA SER A 301 -14.45 -22.01 10.61
C SER A 301 -13.13 -22.36 9.87
N GLU A 302 -12.95 -21.88 8.66
CA GLU A 302 -11.73 -22.09 7.86
C GLU A 302 -10.47 -21.51 8.51
N ALA A 303 -10.57 -20.28 9.05
CA ALA A 303 -9.44 -19.56 9.62
C ALA A 303 -8.94 -20.20 10.93
N LEU A 304 -9.85 -20.74 11.73
CA LEU A 304 -9.54 -21.35 13.02
C LEU A 304 -9.18 -22.85 12.91
N GLN A 305 -9.52 -23.47 11.79
CA GLN A 305 -9.19 -24.88 11.58
C GLN A 305 -7.70 -25.12 11.49
N LEU A 306 -7.30 -26.19 12.11
CA LEU A 306 -5.93 -26.70 12.06
C LEU A 306 -5.67 -27.26 10.64
N LYS A 307 -4.76 -26.63 9.89
CA LYS A 307 -4.49 -27.03 8.49
C LYS A 307 -3.79 -28.39 8.43
N PRO A 308 -4.23 -29.30 7.53
CA PRO A 308 -3.61 -30.60 7.39
C PRO A 308 -2.12 -30.49 7.02
N LEU A 309 -1.30 -31.38 7.57
CA LEU A 309 0.09 -31.57 7.18
C LEU A 309 0.20 -32.89 6.40
N ASP A 310 1.15 -32.95 5.45
CA ASP A 310 1.47 -34.19 4.75
C ASP A 310 1.99 -35.22 5.75
N PRO A 311 1.29 -36.35 5.92
CA PRO A 311 1.75 -37.43 6.81
C PRO A 311 3.14 -37.98 6.46
N ASN A 312 3.57 -37.86 5.20
CA ASN A 312 4.86 -38.34 4.70
C ASN A 312 6.02 -37.35 4.91
N ASN A 313 5.72 -36.14 5.39
CA ASN A 313 6.74 -35.18 5.69
C ASN A 313 7.75 -35.73 6.71
N PRO A 314 9.08 -35.66 6.48
CA PRO A 314 10.10 -36.19 7.38
C PRO A 314 9.99 -35.70 8.82
N ASP A 315 9.64 -34.44 9.04
CA ASP A 315 9.45 -33.85 10.37
C ASP A 315 8.23 -34.43 11.08
N VAL A 316 7.15 -34.68 10.34
CA VAL A 316 5.95 -35.36 10.86
C VAL A 316 6.28 -36.80 11.25
N GLN A 317 6.96 -37.53 10.38
CA GLN A 317 7.37 -38.92 10.66
C GLN A 317 8.30 -39.03 11.87
N LYS A 318 9.25 -38.10 12.02
CA LYS A 318 10.13 -38.02 13.22
C LYS A 318 9.32 -37.84 14.49
N ARG A 319 8.32 -36.94 14.50
CA ARG A 319 7.44 -36.72 15.66
C ARG A 319 6.46 -37.89 15.86
N ALA A 320 6.05 -38.56 14.81
CA ALA A 320 5.19 -39.73 14.92
C ALA A 320 5.85 -40.93 15.64
N GLN A 321 7.18 -40.98 15.71
CA GLN A 321 7.91 -42.02 16.47
C GLN A 321 7.66 -41.93 17.99
N VAL A 322 7.28 -40.78 18.50
CA VAL A 322 7.00 -40.55 19.92
C VAL A 322 5.51 -40.45 20.25
N THR A 323 4.61 -40.89 19.34
CA THR A 323 3.15 -40.80 19.51
C THR A 323 2.68 -41.44 20.81
N GLN A 324 3.09 -42.68 21.12
CA GLN A 324 2.67 -43.38 22.31
C GLN A 324 3.13 -42.64 23.58
N LEU A 325 4.37 -42.16 23.62
CA LEU A 325 4.91 -41.40 24.75
C LEU A 325 4.11 -40.08 24.95
N ALA A 326 3.79 -39.39 23.90
CA ALA A 326 2.99 -38.16 23.96
C ALA A 326 1.55 -38.43 24.43
N ALA A 327 0.93 -39.52 23.99
CA ALA A 327 -0.41 -39.90 24.42
C ALA A 327 -0.50 -40.34 25.88
N GLN A 328 0.54 -40.95 26.44
CA GLN A 328 0.55 -41.37 27.85
C GLN A 328 0.37 -40.23 28.85
N ARG A 329 0.74 -38.99 28.43
CA ARG A 329 0.68 -37.79 29.27
C ARG A 329 -0.31 -36.76 28.78
N ASP A 330 -1.06 -37.09 27.74
CA ASP A 330 -1.92 -36.14 27.06
C ASP A 330 -3.05 -35.63 27.95
N GLU A 331 -3.69 -36.51 28.73
CA GLU A 331 -4.79 -36.13 29.62
C GLU A 331 -4.32 -35.16 30.71
N GLU A 332 -3.21 -35.46 31.36
CA GLU A 332 -2.60 -34.60 32.37
C GLU A 332 -2.19 -33.24 31.82
N LEU A 333 -1.68 -33.19 30.58
CA LEU A 333 -1.32 -31.93 29.92
C LEU A 333 -2.54 -31.13 29.49
N CYS A 334 -3.64 -31.80 29.12
CA CYS A 334 -4.91 -31.14 28.87
C CYS A 334 -5.41 -30.41 30.10
N ASP A 335 -5.37 -31.07 31.28
CA ASP A 335 -5.79 -30.45 32.54
C ASP A 335 -4.93 -29.22 32.88
N VAL A 336 -3.63 -29.35 32.80
CA VAL A 336 -2.70 -28.23 33.05
C VAL A 336 -2.98 -27.04 32.16
N ILE A 337 -3.21 -27.28 30.86
CA ILE A 337 -3.49 -26.18 29.91
C ILE A 337 -4.84 -25.57 30.18
N GLU A 338 -5.86 -26.40 30.46
CA GLU A 338 -7.20 -25.90 30.78
C GLU A 338 -7.18 -25.02 32.03
N ASP A 339 -6.44 -25.43 33.09
CA ASP A 339 -6.25 -24.66 34.32
C ASP A 339 -5.57 -23.31 34.05
N LEU A 340 -4.52 -23.27 33.21
CA LEU A 340 -3.85 -22.02 32.81
C LEU A 340 -4.81 -21.08 32.07
N TRP A 341 -5.60 -21.61 31.15
CA TRP A 341 -6.59 -20.84 30.39
C TRP A 341 -7.71 -20.34 31.28
N PHE A 342 -8.17 -21.15 32.25
CA PHE A 342 -9.16 -20.75 33.22
C PHE A 342 -8.65 -19.64 34.13
N ALA A 343 -7.42 -19.79 34.65
CA ALA A 343 -6.77 -18.78 35.48
C ALA A 343 -6.57 -17.45 34.75
N ALA A 344 -6.33 -17.50 33.44
CA ALA A 344 -6.22 -16.31 32.57
C ALA A 344 -7.57 -15.68 32.19
N GLY A 345 -8.72 -16.27 32.61
CA GLY A 345 -10.06 -15.84 32.23
C GLY A 345 -10.33 -15.96 30.72
N ALA A 346 -9.69 -16.92 30.05
CA ALA A 346 -9.80 -17.17 28.61
C ALA A 346 -10.59 -18.45 28.29
N TRP A 347 -10.99 -19.21 29.31
CA TRP A 347 -11.81 -20.44 29.22
C TRP A 347 -12.77 -20.51 30.41
N PRO A 348 -14.01 -21.05 30.26
CA PRO A 348 -14.67 -21.47 29.01
C PRO A 348 -15.10 -20.31 28.12
N ILE A 349 -15.20 -20.56 26.82
CA ILE A 349 -15.64 -19.59 25.82
C ILE A 349 -17.14 -19.82 25.55
N LYS A 350 -17.97 -18.79 25.67
CA LYS A 350 -19.39 -18.87 25.30
C LYS A 350 -19.54 -19.27 23.82
N GLY A 351 -20.34 -20.30 23.56
CA GLY A 351 -20.50 -20.87 22.21
C GLY A 351 -19.54 -22.03 21.89
N ILE A 352 -18.63 -22.36 22.82
CA ILE A 352 -17.85 -23.59 22.79
C ILE A 352 -18.30 -24.45 23.98
N GLU A 353 -18.76 -25.67 23.68
CA GLU A 353 -19.17 -26.63 24.69
C GLU A 353 -17.93 -27.36 25.22
N PRO A 354 -17.56 -27.22 26.50
CA PRO A 354 -16.48 -28.03 27.08
C PRO A 354 -16.79 -29.52 26.96
N CYS A 355 -15.85 -30.29 26.46
CA CYS A 355 -16.00 -31.76 26.36
C CYS A 355 -14.62 -32.44 26.46
N ARG A 356 -14.63 -33.70 26.92
CA ARG A 356 -13.45 -34.55 27.05
C ARG A 356 -13.49 -35.69 26.03
N GLU A 357 -13.74 -35.34 24.77
CA GLU A 357 -13.65 -36.32 23.69
C GLU A 357 -12.20 -36.70 23.43
N THR A 358 -12.03 -37.87 22.85
CA THR A 358 -10.71 -38.35 22.39
C THR A 358 -10.68 -38.54 20.89
N VAL A 359 -9.52 -38.26 20.32
CA VAL A 359 -9.20 -38.53 18.91
C VAL A 359 -8.16 -39.62 18.88
N ASP A 360 -8.43 -40.71 18.13
CA ASP A 360 -7.45 -41.79 17.93
C ASP A 360 -6.47 -41.39 16.81
N ILE A 361 -5.19 -41.42 17.14
CA ILE A 361 -4.09 -41.17 16.22
C ILE A 361 -3.14 -42.36 16.27
N ARG A 362 -3.17 -43.22 15.25
CA ARG A 362 -2.29 -44.39 15.13
C ARG A 362 -2.37 -45.32 16.35
N GLY A 363 -3.58 -45.55 16.87
CA GLY A 363 -3.83 -46.39 18.03
C GLY A 363 -3.53 -45.72 19.38
N SER A 364 -3.29 -44.44 19.42
CA SER A 364 -3.10 -43.64 20.63
C SER A 364 -4.17 -42.60 20.77
N ARG A 365 -4.70 -42.40 22.00
CA ARG A 365 -5.81 -41.46 22.27
C ARG A 365 -5.27 -40.10 22.70
N PHE A 366 -5.79 -39.04 22.09
CA PHE A 366 -5.52 -37.65 22.43
C PHE A 366 -6.81 -36.94 22.81
N HIS A 367 -6.81 -36.24 23.94
CA HIS A 367 -7.97 -35.52 24.47
C HIS A 367 -8.12 -34.14 23.81
N VAL A 368 -9.37 -33.66 23.69
CA VAL A 368 -9.71 -32.29 23.29
C VAL A 368 -10.39 -31.57 24.44
N HIS A 369 -10.48 -30.22 24.38
CA HIS A 369 -11.02 -29.39 25.45
C HIS A 369 -12.48 -29.03 25.27
N GLY A 370 -12.98 -29.07 24.04
CA GLY A 370 -14.33 -28.68 23.73
C GLY A 370 -14.73 -28.92 22.30
N ARG A 371 -15.99 -28.49 21.98
CA ARG A 371 -16.56 -28.53 20.65
C ARG A 371 -17.28 -27.21 20.37
N LEU A 372 -17.11 -26.66 19.18
CA LEU A 372 -17.93 -25.53 18.74
C LEU A 372 -19.40 -25.97 18.66
N ALA A 373 -20.32 -25.11 19.11
CA ALA A 373 -21.74 -25.43 19.31
C ALA A 373 -22.36 -26.27 18.16
N GLY A 374 -23.15 -27.28 18.51
CA GLY A 374 -23.73 -28.25 17.60
C GLY A 374 -22.73 -29.39 17.25
N GLN A 375 -22.78 -29.87 16.01
CA GLN A 375 -21.84 -30.88 15.46
C GLN A 375 -20.56 -30.25 14.92
N GLY A 376 -20.16 -29.09 15.47
CA GLY A 376 -19.04 -28.30 14.99
C GLY A 376 -17.65 -28.93 15.23
N PRO A 377 -16.58 -28.23 14.78
CA PRO A 377 -15.20 -28.65 14.98
C PRO A 377 -14.85 -28.88 16.44
N LEU A 378 -13.94 -29.82 16.70
CA LEU A 378 -13.32 -30.03 18.01
C LEU A 378 -12.37 -28.88 18.34
N VAL A 379 -12.27 -28.53 19.63
CA VAL A 379 -11.43 -27.40 20.08
C VAL A 379 -10.32 -27.92 20.99
N VAL A 380 -9.09 -27.52 20.67
CA VAL A 380 -7.90 -27.79 21.45
C VAL A 380 -7.26 -26.47 21.87
N LEU A 381 -6.96 -26.31 23.15
CA LEU A 381 -6.26 -25.15 23.69
C LEU A 381 -4.75 -25.34 23.57
N GLY A 382 -4.03 -24.33 23.12
CA GLY A 382 -2.58 -24.32 23.01
C GLY A 382 -1.89 -23.62 24.20
N PHE A 383 -0.59 -23.53 24.16
CA PHE A 383 0.17 -22.73 25.12
C PHE A 383 0.23 -21.27 24.66
N ASP A 384 -0.27 -20.34 25.48
CA ASP A 384 -0.15 -18.93 25.22
C ASP A 384 1.33 -18.50 25.19
N PRO A 385 1.76 -17.66 24.21
CA PRO A 385 3.13 -17.14 24.18
C PRO A 385 3.54 -16.33 25.41
N ALA A 386 2.58 -15.78 26.15
CA ALA A 386 2.83 -15.04 27.39
C ALA A 386 3.17 -15.96 28.57
N GLU A 387 2.77 -17.24 28.49
CA GLU A 387 3.19 -18.22 29.50
C GLU A 387 4.68 -18.46 29.39
N SER A 388 5.38 -18.47 30.53
CA SER A 388 6.82 -18.62 30.55
C SER A 388 7.24 -19.89 29.78
N ALA A 389 8.24 -19.75 28.94
CA ALA A 389 8.66 -20.73 27.94
C ALA A 389 9.01 -22.10 28.48
N GLN A 390 9.02 -22.30 29.80
CA GLN A 390 9.60 -23.49 30.45
C GLN A 390 8.79 -23.93 31.66
N TYR A 391 7.55 -24.38 31.40
CA TYR A 391 6.96 -25.28 32.38
C TYR A 391 7.73 -26.62 32.28
N GLN A 392 8.75 -26.79 33.13
CA GLN A 392 9.48 -28.06 33.24
C GLN A 392 8.96 -28.84 34.44
N ARG A 393 8.57 -30.08 34.19
CA ARG A 393 8.35 -31.02 35.28
C ARG A 393 9.67 -31.58 35.80
N PRO A 394 9.78 -31.85 37.10
CA PRO A 394 10.93 -32.62 37.62
C PRO A 394 11.06 -33.95 36.87
N GLY A 395 12.21 -34.22 36.27
CA GLY A 395 12.50 -35.46 35.53
C GLY A 395 12.02 -35.55 34.09
N ALA A 396 11.36 -34.51 33.52
CA ALA A 396 10.95 -34.51 32.11
C ALA A 396 12.14 -34.23 31.19
N LYS A 397 12.27 -35.05 30.12
CA LYS A 397 13.33 -34.89 29.09
C LYS A 397 13.03 -33.74 28.10
N LEU A 398 11.77 -33.29 28.00
CA LEU A 398 11.31 -32.24 27.11
C LEU A 398 10.47 -31.23 27.89
N ALA A 399 10.53 -29.98 27.48
CA ALA A 399 9.61 -28.96 27.97
C ALA A 399 8.18 -29.33 27.56
N VAL A 400 7.20 -29.08 28.41
CA VAL A 400 5.76 -29.38 28.17
C VAL A 400 5.27 -28.77 26.87
N ARG A 401 5.75 -27.58 26.55
CA ARG A 401 5.43 -26.90 25.28
C ARG A 401 5.90 -27.69 24.05
N ALA A 402 7.05 -28.36 24.13
CA ALA A 402 7.53 -29.18 23.03
C ALA A 402 6.71 -30.47 22.87
N GLU A 403 6.27 -31.10 23.98
CA GLU A 403 5.35 -32.25 23.94
C GLU A 403 4.00 -31.84 23.31
N TRP A 404 3.47 -30.68 23.68
CA TRP A 404 2.22 -30.16 23.12
C TRP A 404 2.33 -29.84 21.63
N ALA A 405 3.50 -29.35 21.18
CA ALA A 405 3.79 -29.16 19.76
C ALA A 405 3.83 -30.50 18.97
N VAL A 406 4.22 -31.61 19.62
CA VAL A 406 4.10 -32.96 19.04
C VAL A 406 2.64 -33.31 18.82
N LYS A 407 1.76 -33.14 19.81
CA LYS A 407 0.32 -33.36 19.72
C LYS A 407 -0.28 -32.55 18.55
N ARG A 408 0.03 -31.26 18.46
CA ARG A 408 -0.44 -30.40 17.37
C ARG A 408 -0.08 -30.98 16.00
N THR A 409 1.20 -31.36 15.82
CA THR A 409 1.68 -31.92 14.55
C THR A 409 1.00 -33.27 14.21
N LEU A 410 0.79 -34.12 15.21
CA LEU A 410 0.10 -35.40 15.01
C LEU A 410 -1.37 -35.21 14.62
N LEU A 411 -2.07 -34.31 15.30
CA LEU A 411 -3.45 -33.97 14.97
C LEU A 411 -3.55 -33.37 13.55
N GLN A 412 -2.62 -32.49 13.16
CA GLN A 412 -2.58 -31.92 11.81
C GLN A 412 -2.34 -32.96 10.71
N ALA A 413 -1.56 -33.99 10.99
CA ALA A 413 -1.16 -34.95 9.98
C ALA A 413 -2.12 -36.16 9.87
N PHE A 414 -2.77 -36.53 10.97
CA PHE A 414 -3.48 -37.82 11.05
C PHE A 414 -4.95 -37.74 11.52
N CYS A 415 -5.42 -36.53 11.88
CA CYS A 415 -6.82 -36.36 12.25
C CYS A 415 -7.65 -35.96 11.02
N ASP A 416 -8.70 -36.70 10.73
CA ASP A 416 -9.67 -36.49 9.66
C ASP A 416 -10.87 -35.65 10.09
N ARG A 417 -10.97 -35.33 11.38
CA ARG A 417 -12.03 -34.48 11.93
C ARG A 417 -11.61 -33.01 11.92
N PRO A 418 -12.52 -32.08 11.64
CA PRO A 418 -12.24 -30.65 11.77
C PRO A 418 -11.80 -30.28 13.20
N LEU A 419 -10.67 -29.62 13.33
CA LEU A 419 -10.08 -29.22 14.60
C LEU A 419 -9.78 -27.72 14.61
N ILE A 420 -10.18 -27.02 15.66
CA ILE A 420 -9.78 -25.65 15.96
C ILE A 420 -8.69 -25.69 17.02
N TRP A 421 -7.60 -24.98 16.76
CA TRP A 421 -6.50 -24.82 17.70
C TRP A 421 -6.39 -23.37 18.13
N LEU A 422 -6.60 -23.09 19.42
CA LEU A 422 -6.50 -21.77 19.99
C LEU A 422 -5.13 -21.60 20.66
N ASP A 423 -4.29 -20.72 20.12
CA ASP A 423 -2.89 -20.55 20.52
C ASP A 423 -2.66 -19.48 21.58
N ASN A 424 -3.57 -18.52 21.76
CA ASN A 424 -3.35 -17.40 22.66
C ASN A 424 -4.64 -16.85 23.30
N TYR A 425 -4.48 -16.33 24.51
CA TYR A 425 -5.59 -15.79 25.31
C TYR A 425 -6.27 -14.58 24.67
N ALA A 426 -5.50 -13.72 24.00
CA ALA A 426 -6.07 -12.53 23.36
C ALA A 426 -7.00 -12.91 22.19
N MET A 427 -6.61 -13.91 21.41
CA MET A 427 -7.45 -14.48 20.35
C MET A 427 -8.73 -15.09 20.91
N ALA A 428 -8.62 -15.87 21.99
CA ALA A 428 -9.76 -16.49 22.64
C ALA A 428 -10.76 -15.45 23.18
N ARG A 429 -10.29 -14.37 23.82
CA ARG A 429 -11.15 -13.30 24.32
C ARG A 429 -11.86 -12.58 23.18
N ARG A 430 -11.17 -12.29 22.09
CA ARG A 430 -11.78 -11.69 20.88
C ARG A 430 -12.84 -12.62 20.27
N LEU A 431 -12.53 -13.91 20.19
CA LEU A 431 -13.49 -14.91 19.73
C LEU A 431 -14.72 -15.00 20.65
N ALA A 432 -14.50 -15.04 21.96
CA ALA A 432 -15.57 -15.06 22.96
C ALA A 432 -16.49 -13.84 22.83
N ALA A 433 -15.94 -12.65 22.73
CA ALA A 433 -16.69 -11.41 22.53
C ALA A 433 -17.50 -11.42 21.21
N SER A 434 -16.88 -11.89 20.14
CA SER A 434 -17.56 -12.05 18.83
C SER A 434 -18.70 -13.08 18.88
N LEU A 435 -18.51 -14.22 19.53
CA LEU A 435 -19.55 -15.25 19.70
C LEU A 435 -20.67 -14.80 20.66
N ALA A 436 -20.38 -13.89 21.59
CA ALA A 436 -21.38 -13.28 22.46
C ALA A 436 -22.21 -12.20 21.74
N GLY A 437 -21.87 -11.83 20.51
CA GLY A 437 -22.56 -10.77 19.76
C GLY A 437 -22.14 -9.36 20.18
N ASP A 438 -20.94 -9.21 20.76
CA ASP A 438 -20.42 -7.88 21.10
C ASP A 438 -20.04 -7.13 19.82
N ALA A 439 -20.82 -6.10 19.51
CA ALA A 439 -20.67 -5.26 18.33
C ALA A 439 -19.29 -4.54 18.26
N VAL A 440 -18.66 -4.28 19.43
CA VAL A 440 -17.36 -3.60 19.50
C VAL A 440 -16.21 -4.55 19.18
N ALA A 441 -16.39 -5.85 19.41
CA ALA A 441 -15.33 -6.85 19.26
C ALA A 441 -15.00 -7.20 17.81
N GLY A 442 -15.88 -6.85 16.83
CA GLY A 442 -15.72 -7.20 15.43
C GLY A 442 -15.74 -8.72 15.18
N PRO A 443 -15.15 -9.21 14.06
CA PRO A 443 -15.19 -10.64 13.68
C PRO A 443 -14.50 -11.61 14.65
N GLY A 444 -13.52 -11.12 15.41
CA GLY A 444 -12.80 -11.89 16.43
C GLY A 444 -11.78 -12.90 15.92
N PHE A 445 -11.50 -12.98 14.61
CA PHE A 445 -10.51 -13.88 14.02
C PHE A 445 -9.68 -13.19 12.95
N GLU A 446 -8.54 -13.80 12.62
CA GLU A 446 -7.65 -13.39 11.55
C GLU A 446 -7.85 -14.31 10.33
N TYR A 447 -7.76 -13.74 9.14
CA TYR A 447 -7.83 -14.48 7.88
C TYR A 447 -6.58 -14.21 7.04
N LYS A 448 -6.10 -15.24 6.36
CA LYS A 448 -4.97 -15.14 5.45
C LYS A 448 -5.41 -15.39 4.02
N VAL A 449 -5.57 -14.35 3.23
CA VAL A 449 -5.78 -14.47 1.78
C VAL A 449 -4.58 -15.16 1.14
N LYS A 450 -4.80 -16.07 0.19
CA LYS A 450 -3.73 -16.81 -0.49
C LYS A 450 -2.74 -15.88 -1.19
N GLY A 451 -1.47 -16.04 -0.85
CA GLY A 451 -0.37 -15.22 -1.36
C GLY A 451 0.03 -14.07 -0.47
N GLU A 452 -0.75 -13.76 0.59
CA GLU A 452 -0.31 -12.84 1.63
C GLU A 452 0.77 -13.47 2.52
N LEU A 453 1.60 -12.62 3.12
CA LEU A 453 2.72 -13.06 3.95
C LEU A 453 2.25 -13.56 5.33
N ALA A 454 1.22 -12.91 5.90
CA ALA A 454 0.71 -13.20 7.24
C ALA A 454 -0.81 -13.06 7.27
N PRO A 455 -1.52 -13.72 8.21
CA PRO A 455 -2.91 -13.44 8.50
C PRO A 455 -3.07 -12.01 9.05
N ALA A 456 -4.24 -11.44 8.86
CA ALA A 456 -4.64 -10.16 9.41
C ALA A 456 -6.07 -10.27 9.99
N PRO A 457 -6.46 -9.41 10.96
CA PRO A 457 -7.85 -9.30 11.38
C PRO A 457 -8.77 -9.17 10.15
N LEU A 458 -9.91 -9.87 10.14
CA LEU A 458 -10.75 -9.97 8.93
C LEU A 458 -11.06 -8.61 8.30
N LEU A 459 -11.44 -7.62 9.12
CA LEU A 459 -11.77 -6.28 8.61
C LEU A 459 -10.55 -5.55 8.05
N ASP A 460 -9.36 -5.74 8.64
CA ASP A 460 -8.10 -5.20 8.11
C ASP A 460 -7.77 -5.86 6.75
N ALA A 461 -8.03 -7.18 6.62
CA ALA A 461 -7.88 -7.89 5.36
C ALA A 461 -8.88 -7.37 4.30
N PHE A 462 -10.13 -7.10 4.68
CA PHE A 462 -11.12 -6.49 3.79
C PHE A 462 -10.66 -5.11 3.31
N VAL A 463 -10.27 -4.23 4.22
CA VAL A 463 -9.77 -2.88 3.87
C VAL A 463 -8.53 -2.97 2.97
N GLY A 464 -7.61 -3.89 3.27
CA GLY A 464 -6.41 -4.10 2.45
C GLY A 464 -6.73 -4.54 1.03
N ALA A 465 -7.63 -5.52 0.87
CA ALA A 465 -8.03 -6.04 -0.42
C ALA A 465 -8.84 -5.02 -1.23
N ALA A 466 -9.80 -4.34 -0.60
CA ALA A 466 -10.60 -3.30 -1.25
C ALA A 466 -9.73 -2.12 -1.72
N ASN A 467 -8.88 -1.57 -0.84
CA ASN A 467 -7.95 -0.50 -1.21
C ASN A 467 -7.03 -0.89 -2.38
N PHE A 468 -6.60 -2.15 -2.42
CA PHE A 468 -5.81 -2.63 -3.56
C PHE A 468 -6.61 -2.59 -4.87
N ILE A 469 -7.86 -3.09 -4.85
CA ILE A 469 -8.76 -3.11 -6.01
C ILE A 469 -9.06 -1.67 -6.47
N GLU A 470 -9.42 -0.78 -5.55
CA GLU A 470 -9.70 0.62 -5.84
C GLU A 470 -8.47 1.37 -6.37
N ASN A 471 -7.27 1.10 -5.84
CA ASN A 471 -6.03 1.67 -6.36
C ASN A 471 -5.73 1.23 -7.81
N LEU A 472 -6.25 0.07 -8.23
CA LEU A 472 -6.21 -0.34 -9.64
C LEU A 472 -7.22 0.42 -10.53
N GLY A 473 -8.03 1.30 -9.96
CA GLY A 473 -9.09 2.03 -10.67
C GLY A 473 -10.34 1.20 -10.92
N LEU A 474 -10.56 0.16 -10.11
CA LEU A 474 -11.68 -0.77 -10.24
C LEU A 474 -12.66 -0.61 -9.08
N ASP A 475 -13.93 -0.79 -9.34
CA ASP A 475 -14.93 -0.98 -8.30
C ASP A 475 -14.79 -2.37 -7.65
N VAL A 476 -14.95 -2.43 -6.33
CA VAL A 476 -14.75 -3.67 -5.59
C VAL A 476 -15.76 -4.75 -5.99
N ASN A 477 -17.04 -4.39 -6.13
CA ASN A 477 -18.08 -5.35 -6.46
C ASN A 477 -17.91 -5.93 -7.87
N ASN A 478 -17.62 -5.06 -8.84
CA ASN A 478 -17.41 -5.48 -10.22
C ASN A 478 -16.13 -6.29 -10.38
N ALA A 479 -15.06 -5.90 -9.68
CA ALA A 479 -13.81 -6.65 -9.68
C ALA A 479 -14.02 -8.06 -9.09
N VAL A 480 -14.73 -8.17 -7.96
CA VAL A 480 -15.06 -9.46 -7.34
C VAL A 480 -15.92 -10.32 -8.25
N ALA A 481 -16.94 -9.75 -8.88
CA ALA A 481 -17.81 -10.47 -9.82
C ALA A 481 -17.05 -11.03 -11.03
N ALA A 482 -15.93 -10.40 -11.41
CA ALA A 482 -15.08 -10.85 -12.51
C ALA A 482 -14.01 -11.88 -12.10
N MET A 483 -13.82 -12.12 -10.79
CA MET A 483 -12.87 -13.11 -10.30
C MET A 483 -13.41 -14.52 -10.50
N SER A 484 -12.50 -15.45 -10.82
CA SER A 484 -12.79 -16.87 -10.87
C SER A 484 -11.87 -17.61 -9.89
N PHE A 485 -12.47 -18.45 -9.05
CA PHE A 485 -11.75 -19.24 -8.07
C PHE A 485 -11.87 -20.73 -8.41
N PRO A 486 -10.85 -21.55 -8.07
CA PRO A 486 -11.00 -23.00 -8.09
C PRO A 486 -12.13 -23.45 -7.18
N SER A 487 -12.76 -24.59 -7.51
CA SER A 487 -13.80 -25.17 -6.65
C SER A 487 -13.25 -25.46 -5.25
N GLY A 488 -13.98 -25.04 -4.21
CA GLY A 488 -13.57 -25.22 -2.82
C GLY A 488 -12.47 -24.23 -2.33
N ASP A 489 -12.19 -23.19 -3.10
CA ASP A 489 -11.24 -22.16 -2.66
C ASP A 489 -11.91 -21.20 -1.67
N SER A 490 -11.43 -21.18 -0.42
CA SER A 490 -11.96 -20.29 0.64
C SER A 490 -11.82 -18.80 0.33
N ASP A 491 -10.88 -18.41 -0.56
CA ASP A 491 -10.78 -17.01 -1.00
C ASP A 491 -12.02 -16.57 -1.80
N ALA A 492 -12.76 -17.50 -2.42
CA ALA A 492 -14.06 -17.19 -3.03
C ALA A 492 -15.06 -16.65 -2.00
N LEU A 493 -15.14 -17.30 -0.83
CA LEU A 493 -15.99 -16.85 0.29
C LEU A 493 -15.53 -15.49 0.84
N PHE A 494 -14.20 -15.29 0.95
CA PHE A 494 -13.63 -14.04 1.40
C PHE A 494 -14.00 -12.88 0.47
N PHE A 495 -13.85 -13.04 -0.83
CA PHE A 495 -14.16 -11.98 -1.78
C PHE A 495 -15.65 -11.72 -1.93
N GLU A 496 -16.51 -12.75 -1.82
CA GLU A 496 -17.95 -12.56 -1.78
C GLU A 496 -18.36 -11.75 -0.52
N ALA A 497 -17.82 -12.12 0.65
CA ALA A 497 -18.07 -11.38 1.90
C ALA A 497 -17.53 -9.94 1.81
N LEU A 498 -16.34 -9.74 1.23
CA LEU A 498 -15.76 -8.43 0.99
C LEU A 498 -16.69 -7.54 0.15
N ALA A 499 -17.23 -8.06 -0.95
CA ALA A 499 -18.11 -7.29 -1.84
C ALA A 499 -19.36 -6.79 -1.10
N LEU A 500 -20.02 -7.68 -0.33
CA LEU A 500 -21.17 -7.31 0.48
C LEU A 500 -20.82 -6.26 1.54
N TYR A 501 -19.71 -6.49 2.25
CA TYR A 501 -19.25 -5.60 3.31
C TYR A 501 -18.85 -4.22 2.77
N TRP A 502 -18.10 -4.17 1.67
CA TRP A 502 -17.60 -2.92 1.10
C TRP A 502 -18.73 -2.02 0.63
N LYS A 503 -19.73 -2.60 -0.04
CA LYS A 503 -20.95 -1.87 -0.44
C LYS A 503 -21.68 -1.27 0.77
N ALA A 504 -21.84 -2.06 1.84
CA ALA A 504 -22.49 -1.60 3.07
C ALA A 504 -21.66 -0.51 3.77
N LEU A 505 -20.33 -0.67 3.80
CA LEU A 505 -19.41 0.29 4.40
C LEU A 505 -19.45 1.65 3.69
N GLU A 506 -19.44 1.66 2.37
CA GLU A 506 -19.54 2.90 1.60
C GLU A 506 -20.84 3.64 1.90
N ALA A 507 -21.96 2.93 1.95
CA ALA A 507 -23.26 3.51 2.32
C ALA A 507 -23.24 4.03 3.76
N HIS A 508 -22.76 3.23 4.72
CA HIS A 508 -22.65 3.61 6.14
C HIS A 508 -21.79 4.86 6.33
N LEU A 509 -20.66 4.98 5.62
CA LEU A 509 -19.79 6.15 5.73
C LEU A 509 -20.42 7.41 5.12
N LEU A 510 -21.14 7.29 4.00
CA LEU A 510 -21.82 8.42 3.39
C LEU A 510 -23.01 8.93 4.22
N ASP A 511 -23.67 8.06 4.99
CA ASP A 511 -24.78 8.41 5.87
C ASP A 511 -24.33 9.10 7.16
N GLN A 512 -23.04 9.17 7.43
CA GLN A 512 -22.53 9.92 8.58
C GLN A 512 -22.80 11.42 8.44
N SER A 513 -22.91 12.11 9.57
CA SER A 513 -23.03 13.57 9.61
C SER A 513 -21.85 14.20 10.36
N PRO A 514 -20.90 14.83 9.68
CA PRO A 514 -20.76 15.00 8.21
C PRO A 514 -20.40 13.68 7.48
N PRO A 515 -20.71 13.57 6.18
CA PRO A 515 -20.37 12.40 5.38
C PRO A 515 -18.88 12.06 5.41
N VAL A 516 -18.58 10.77 5.36
CA VAL A 516 -17.20 10.25 5.32
C VAL A 516 -16.99 9.53 3.99
N MET A 517 -15.82 9.67 3.39
CA MET A 517 -15.47 9.05 2.11
C MET A 517 -13.98 8.68 2.10
N SER A 518 -13.61 7.51 1.54
CA SER A 518 -12.21 7.17 1.33
C SER A 518 -11.57 8.04 0.24
N TYR A 519 -10.26 8.24 0.30
CA TYR A 519 -9.56 8.97 -0.77
C TYR A 519 -9.68 8.29 -2.13
N ASN A 520 -9.65 6.96 -2.16
CA ASN A 520 -9.82 6.23 -3.41
C ASN A 520 -11.16 6.53 -4.06
N ARG A 521 -12.24 6.57 -3.28
CA ARG A 521 -13.55 6.97 -3.76
C ARG A 521 -13.58 8.42 -4.23
N MET A 522 -12.90 9.33 -3.52
CA MET A 522 -12.76 10.72 -3.94
C MET A 522 -12.06 10.84 -5.31
N PHE A 523 -11.00 10.08 -5.55
CA PHE A 523 -10.33 10.05 -6.86
C PHE A 523 -11.23 9.43 -7.93
N ALA A 524 -11.98 8.39 -7.61
CA ALA A 524 -12.90 7.76 -8.53
C ALA A 524 -13.99 8.72 -9.02
N LEU A 525 -14.47 9.65 -8.16
CA LEU A 525 -15.44 10.68 -8.54
C LEU A 525 -14.96 11.57 -9.69
N PHE A 526 -13.65 11.76 -9.83
CA PHE A 526 -13.05 12.66 -10.84
C PHE A 526 -12.14 11.92 -11.83
N GLY A 527 -12.26 10.60 -11.91
CA GLY A 527 -11.52 9.79 -12.87
C GLY A 527 -12.11 9.85 -14.29
N GLU A 528 -11.44 9.19 -15.23
CA GLU A 528 -11.85 9.14 -16.64
C GLU A 528 -13.26 8.57 -16.87
N ASN A 529 -13.76 7.79 -15.90
CA ASN A 529 -15.11 7.21 -15.95
C ASN A 529 -16.21 8.20 -15.56
N ASN A 530 -15.87 9.32 -14.90
CA ASN A 530 -16.80 10.32 -14.41
C ASN A 530 -16.35 11.76 -14.77
N PRO A 531 -16.05 12.06 -16.03
CA PRO A 531 -15.49 13.34 -16.44
C PRO A 531 -16.48 14.51 -16.24
N GLU A 532 -17.77 14.22 -16.21
CA GLU A 532 -18.83 15.20 -15.95
C GLU A 532 -18.69 15.89 -14.59
N ASN A 533 -18.17 15.19 -13.57
CA ASN A 533 -17.97 15.77 -12.24
C ASN A 533 -16.89 16.87 -12.25
N LEU A 534 -15.87 16.74 -13.10
CA LEU A 534 -14.87 17.80 -13.30
C LEU A 534 -15.46 19.05 -13.95
N GLN A 535 -16.47 18.89 -14.81
CA GLN A 535 -17.14 20.00 -15.48
C GLN A 535 -17.93 20.89 -14.51
N LEU A 536 -18.37 20.32 -13.37
CA LEU A 536 -19.07 21.03 -12.30
C LEU A 536 -18.13 21.92 -11.47
N LEU A 537 -16.81 21.69 -11.53
CA LEU A 537 -15.85 22.41 -10.72
C LEU A 537 -15.59 23.82 -11.27
N PRO A 538 -15.49 24.84 -10.40
CA PRO A 538 -15.08 26.18 -10.82
C PRO A 538 -13.58 26.21 -11.19
N ASP A 539 -13.22 27.07 -12.14
CA ASP A 539 -11.85 27.20 -12.66
C ASP A 539 -10.75 27.36 -11.59
N PRO A 540 -10.96 28.15 -10.50
CA PRO A 540 -9.92 28.27 -9.45
C PRO A 540 -9.52 26.96 -8.78
N LEU A 541 -10.37 25.95 -8.77
CA LEU A 541 -10.04 24.63 -8.20
C LEU A 541 -9.23 23.76 -9.15
N LEU A 542 -9.42 23.90 -10.47
CA LEU A 542 -8.65 23.16 -11.48
C LEU A 542 -7.35 23.88 -11.85
N ARG A 543 -7.30 25.20 -11.73
CA ARG A 543 -6.12 26.00 -12.09
C ARG A 543 -4.80 25.52 -11.46
N PRO A 544 -4.73 25.10 -10.18
CA PRO A 544 -3.50 24.56 -9.60
C PRO A 544 -2.99 23.27 -10.28
N LEU A 545 -3.82 22.60 -11.05
CA LEU A 545 -3.48 21.39 -11.80
C LEU A 545 -2.96 21.68 -13.22
N ALA A 546 -2.90 22.95 -13.63
CA ALA A 546 -2.48 23.32 -14.97
C ALA A 546 -1.00 22.96 -15.23
N HIS A 547 -0.11 23.25 -14.29
CA HIS A 547 1.31 22.90 -14.40
C HIS A 547 1.71 21.95 -13.26
N LEU A 548 1.63 20.66 -13.54
CA LEU A 548 1.93 19.61 -12.57
C LEU A 548 3.39 19.17 -12.64
N MET A 549 4.03 19.07 -11.49
CA MET A 549 5.32 18.45 -11.31
C MET A 549 5.19 17.34 -10.26
N ILE A 550 5.39 16.11 -10.64
CA ILE A 550 5.18 14.94 -9.77
C ILE A 550 6.51 14.26 -9.51
N ASP A 551 6.90 14.20 -8.24
CA ASP A 551 8.08 13.43 -7.79
C ASP A 551 7.67 11.98 -7.46
N GLU A 552 8.59 11.03 -7.59
CA GLU A 552 8.40 9.59 -7.35
C GLU A 552 7.22 8.97 -8.16
N PHE A 553 7.07 9.37 -9.42
CA PHE A 553 5.92 8.99 -10.26
C PHE A 553 5.75 7.48 -10.46
N GLN A 554 6.79 6.66 -10.28
CA GLN A 554 6.71 5.20 -10.35
C GLN A 554 5.81 4.57 -9.28
N ASP A 555 5.45 5.32 -8.24
CA ASP A 555 4.60 4.84 -7.14
C ASP A 555 3.12 5.25 -7.28
N VAL A 556 2.76 5.93 -8.36
CA VAL A 556 1.39 6.36 -8.62
C VAL A 556 0.50 5.16 -8.95
N SER A 557 -0.72 5.15 -8.39
CA SER A 557 -1.71 4.12 -8.69
C SER A 557 -2.48 4.41 -10.00
N PRO A 558 -3.02 3.38 -10.68
CA PRO A 558 -3.91 3.56 -11.83
C PRO A 558 -5.08 4.52 -11.56
N GLN A 559 -5.64 4.47 -10.37
CA GLN A 559 -6.73 5.37 -9.94
C GLN A 559 -6.32 6.84 -10.00
N ILE A 560 -5.14 7.16 -9.46
CA ILE A 560 -4.61 8.54 -9.50
C ILE A 560 -4.29 8.95 -10.95
N VAL A 561 -3.75 8.04 -11.77
CA VAL A 561 -3.49 8.31 -13.19
C VAL A 561 -4.78 8.63 -13.93
N SER A 562 -5.87 7.89 -13.69
CA SER A 562 -7.19 8.16 -14.26
C SER A 562 -7.68 9.57 -13.90
N TRP A 563 -7.57 9.98 -12.64
CA TRP A 563 -7.89 11.33 -12.20
C TRP A 563 -7.01 12.41 -12.86
N LEU A 564 -5.70 12.19 -12.94
CA LEU A 564 -4.77 13.13 -13.59
C LEU A 564 -5.12 13.33 -15.07
N ARG A 565 -5.36 12.23 -15.80
CA ARG A 565 -5.72 12.27 -17.22
C ARG A 565 -7.03 12.99 -17.43
N ALA A 566 -8.06 12.67 -16.65
CA ALA A 566 -9.36 13.35 -16.72
C ALA A 566 -9.23 14.85 -16.43
N SER A 567 -8.44 15.22 -15.40
CA SER A 567 -8.21 16.63 -15.04
C SER A 567 -7.48 17.39 -16.15
N LEU A 568 -6.43 16.82 -16.73
CA LEU A 568 -5.68 17.45 -17.83
C LEU A 568 -6.55 17.60 -19.09
N ALA A 569 -7.37 16.59 -19.42
CA ALA A 569 -8.31 16.64 -20.52
C ALA A 569 -9.36 17.76 -20.32
N GLU A 570 -9.87 17.91 -19.09
CA GLU A 570 -10.84 18.96 -18.76
C GLU A 570 -10.20 20.36 -18.82
N ILE A 571 -8.97 20.52 -18.31
CA ILE A 571 -8.23 21.78 -18.42
C ILE A 571 -8.00 22.15 -19.89
N ARG A 572 -7.59 21.19 -20.73
CA ARG A 572 -7.45 21.42 -22.16
C ARG A 572 -8.78 21.80 -22.82
N ARG A 573 -9.89 21.16 -22.45
CA ARG A 573 -11.23 21.45 -22.97
C ARG A 573 -11.68 22.89 -22.65
N ARG A 574 -11.36 23.38 -21.44
CA ARG A 574 -11.67 24.76 -21.03
C ARG A 574 -10.80 25.78 -21.75
N GLY A 575 -9.61 25.41 -22.14
CA GLY A 575 -8.68 26.23 -22.90
C GLY A 575 -8.29 27.55 -22.22
N PRO A 576 -8.08 28.63 -22.99
CA PRO A 576 -7.61 29.91 -22.48
C PRO A 576 -8.52 30.59 -21.45
N ALA A 577 -9.82 30.24 -21.40
CA ALA A 577 -10.75 30.80 -20.42
C ALA A 577 -10.34 30.58 -18.96
N MET A 578 -9.60 29.49 -18.67
CA MET A 578 -9.09 29.20 -17.32
C MET A 578 -7.89 30.06 -16.89
N HIS A 579 -7.27 30.78 -17.80
CA HIS A 579 -5.96 31.35 -17.58
C HIS A 579 -6.02 32.90 -17.60
N THR A 580 -5.91 33.50 -16.41
CA THR A 580 -5.75 34.96 -16.28
C THR A 580 -4.28 35.28 -16.15
N GLY A 581 -3.61 35.67 -17.23
CA GLY A 581 -2.19 36.06 -17.20
C GLY A 581 -1.49 35.87 -18.54
N ARG A 582 -0.36 36.55 -18.74
CA ARG A 582 0.33 36.62 -20.03
C ARG A 582 0.85 35.28 -20.59
N HIS A 583 0.98 34.23 -19.74
CA HIS A 583 1.68 33.00 -20.12
C HIS A 583 1.00 31.69 -19.61
N ALA A 584 -0.22 31.78 -19.10
CA ALA A 584 -0.89 30.65 -18.45
C ALA A 584 -1.91 29.94 -19.32
N GLN A 585 -1.78 29.99 -20.65
CA GLN A 585 -2.81 29.50 -21.59
C GLN A 585 -2.77 27.97 -21.83
N HIS A 586 -1.78 27.24 -21.27
CA HIS A 586 -1.55 25.84 -21.59
C HIS A 586 -1.17 25.03 -20.37
N SER A 587 -1.54 23.76 -20.35
CA SER A 587 -1.18 22.82 -19.29
C SER A 587 0.14 22.10 -19.57
N SER A 588 0.81 21.66 -18.51
CA SER A 588 1.99 20.83 -18.61
C SER A 588 2.10 19.81 -17.48
N LEU A 589 2.73 18.67 -17.78
CA LEU A 589 3.04 17.61 -16.81
C LEU A 589 4.52 17.27 -16.88
N LEU A 590 5.21 17.36 -15.75
CA LEU A 590 6.58 16.91 -15.58
C LEU A 590 6.62 15.84 -14.48
N CYS A 591 6.92 14.60 -14.86
CA CYS A 591 7.02 13.49 -13.94
C CYS A 591 8.48 13.09 -13.76
N VAL A 592 8.89 12.92 -12.50
CA VAL A 592 10.22 12.44 -12.13
C VAL A 592 10.09 11.15 -11.36
N GLY A 593 10.89 10.15 -11.69
CA GLY A 593 10.80 8.86 -11.03
C GLY A 593 12.00 7.96 -11.28
N ASP A 594 11.96 6.81 -10.61
CA ASP A 594 12.91 5.73 -10.73
C ASP A 594 12.17 4.38 -10.74
N ASP A 595 12.02 3.77 -11.90
CA ASP A 595 11.32 2.49 -12.08
C ASP A 595 11.89 1.36 -11.22
N TRP A 596 13.18 1.39 -10.89
CA TRP A 596 13.82 0.43 -9.98
C TRP A 596 13.42 0.65 -8.51
N GLN A 597 12.92 1.82 -8.14
CA GLN A 597 12.46 2.14 -6.80
C GLN A 597 10.95 1.95 -6.59
N SER A 598 10.24 1.32 -7.54
CA SER A 598 8.83 0.97 -7.37
C SER A 598 8.66 -0.19 -6.39
N ILE A 599 8.34 0.10 -5.14
CA ILE A 599 8.21 -0.88 -4.06
C ILE A 599 6.79 -1.03 -3.52
N TYR A 600 5.83 -0.24 -4.00
CA TYR A 600 4.44 -0.24 -3.54
C TYR A 600 3.46 -0.98 -4.47
N GLY A 601 3.97 -1.80 -5.40
CA GLY A 601 3.13 -2.60 -6.29
C GLY A 601 2.16 -3.55 -5.58
N TRP A 602 2.51 -3.99 -4.37
CA TRP A 602 1.66 -4.81 -3.52
C TRP A 602 0.45 -4.03 -2.95
N ARG A 603 0.42 -2.72 -3.10
CA ARG A 603 -0.68 -1.81 -2.74
C ARG A 603 -1.37 -1.18 -3.95
N GLY A 604 -1.13 -1.70 -5.15
CA GLY A 604 -1.78 -1.24 -6.37
C GLY A 604 -1.04 -0.13 -7.12
N SER A 605 0.14 0.35 -6.68
CA SER A 605 0.94 1.24 -7.52
C SER A 605 1.50 0.50 -8.73
N SER A 606 1.70 1.21 -9.83
CA SER A 606 2.19 0.61 -11.08
C SER A 606 3.25 1.47 -11.76
N PRO A 607 4.48 0.98 -11.91
CA PRO A 607 5.52 1.68 -12.67
C PRO A 607 5.23 1.72 -14.18
N LYS A 608 4.22 0.99 -14.65
CA LYS A 608 3.85 0.91 -16.08
C LYS A 608 3.61 2.31 -16.69
N TYR A 609 2.88 3.17 -15.98
CA TYR A 609 2.56 4.51 -16.46
C TYR A 609 3.80 5.42 -16.56
N PHE A 610 4.82 5.14 -15.75
CA PHE A 610 6.11 5.81 -15.84
C PHE A 610 6.95 5.25 -16.99
N MET A 611 6.99 3.95 -17.14
CA MET A 611 7.73 3.27 -18.20
C MET A 611 7.17 3.56 -19.60
N GLU A 612 5.84 3.57 -19.71
CA GLU A 612 5.06 3.86 -20.93
C GLU A 612 4.49 5.28 -20.93
N PHE A 613 5.22 6.26 -20.39
CA PHE A 613 4.74 7.60 -20.09
C PHE A 613 4.06 8.30 -21.29
N SER A 614 4.64 8.22 -22.49
CA SER A 614 4.07 8.84 -23.68
C SER A 614 2.74 8.21 -24.13
N LYS A 615 2.50 6.95 -23.80
CA LYS A 615 1.18 6.32 -24.02
C LYS A 615 0.18 6.72 -22.94
N ALA A 616 0.65 6.81 -21.70
CA ALA A 616 -0.19 7.18 -20.57
C ALA A 616 -0.62 8.64 -20.65
N PHE A 617 0.25 9.52 -21.12
CA PHE A 617 0.00 10.97 -21.27
C PHE A 617 0.34 11.42 -22.69
N PRO A 618 -0.50 11.10 -23.68
CA PRO A 618 -0.27 11.44 -25.07
C PRO A 618 -0.21 12.96 -25.25
N SER A 619 0.77 13.42 -26.04
CA SER A 619 1.07 14.83 -26.27
C SER A 619 1.65 15.02 -27.67
N PRO A 620 1.36 16.11 -28.36
CA PRO A 620 1.98 16.46 -29.64
C PRO A 620 3.51 16.56 -29.52
N ALA A 621 4.00 17.00 -28.35
CA ALA A 621 5.41 17.14 -28.05
C ALA A 621 5.72 16.61 -26.66
N SER A 622 6.70 15.70 -26.56
CA SER A 622 7.14 15.12 -25.29
C SER A 622 8.67 15.07 -25.22
N THR A 623 9.19 15.19 -24.00
CA THR A 623 10.64 15.08 -23.73
C THR A 623 10.89 13.99 -22.71
N ARG A 624 11.88 13.13 -22.97
CA ARG A 624 12.42 12.19 -21.98
C ARG A 624 13.85 12.61 -21.60
N VAL A 625 14.09 12.75 -20.31
CA VAL A 625 15.41 13.11 -19.76
C VAL A 625 15.90 11.97 -18.87
N MET A 626 17.17 11.59 -19.02
CA MET A 626 17.84 10.60 -18.17
C MET A 626 18.82 11.30 -17.25
N LEU A 627 18.62 11.21 -15.92
CA LEU A 627 19.57 11.68 -14.91
C LEU A 627 20.38 10.51 -14.40
N VAL A 628 21.56 10.32 -14.98
CA VAL A 628 22.44 9.16 -14.70
C VAL A 628 23.46 9.43 -13.59
N ASP A 629 23.69 10.69 -13.25
CA ASP A 629 24.66 11.07 -12.21
C ASP A 629 24.10 10.80 -10.82
N ASN A 630 24.84 10.06 -10.00
CA ASN A 630 24.47 9.74 -8.61
C ASN A 630 25.46 10.44 -7.67
N TYR A 631 24.96 11.44 -6.93
CA TYR A 631 25.74 12.24 -5.98
C TYR A 631 25.71 11.68 -4.54
N ARG A 632 25.10 10.50 -4.36
CA ARG A 632 24.87 9.90 -3.03
C ARG A 632 25.77 8.71 -2.77
N CYS A 633 25.87 7.80 -3.72
CA CYS A 633 26.48 6.49 -3.56
C CYS A 633 27.78 6.38 -4.34
N GLN A 634 28.71 5.56 -3.81
CA GLN A 634 29.91 5.13 -4.51
C GLN A 634 29.56 4.17 -5.66
N GLN A 635 30.44 4.02 -6.65
CA GLN A 635 30.16 3.21 -7.85
C GLN A 635 29.89 1.74 -7.51
N GLN A 636 30.63 1.16 -6.58
CA GLN A 636 30.43 -0.25 -6.17
C GLN A 636 29.05 -0.53 -5.60
N VAL A 637 28.50 0.44 -4.86
CA VAL A 637 27.13 0.36 -4.32
C VAL A 637 26.12 0.41 -5.45
N ILE A 638 26.35 1.29 -6.42
CA ILE A 638 25.50 1.43 -7.60
C ILE A 638 25.53 0.14 -8.42
N ASP A 639 26.73 -0.38 -8.72
CA ASP A 639 26.91 -1.59 -9.52
C ASP A 639 26.28 -2.82 -8.86
N ALA A 640 26.42 -2.95 -7.53
CA ALA A 640 25.77 -4.02 -6.78
C ALA A 640 24.24 -3.91 -6.80
N ALA A 641 23.69 -2.70 -6.64
CA ALA A 641 22.25 -2.47 -6.71
C ALA A 641 21.70 -2.77 -8.13
N GLU A 642 22.40 -2.32 -9.18
CA GLU A 642 22.04 -2.60 -10.58
C GLU A 642 22.10 -4.09 -10.88
N HIS A 643 23.07 -4.82 -10.31
CA HIS A 643 23.17 -6.28 -10.49
C HIS A 643 21.96 -7.02 -9.90
N LEU A 644 21.44 -6.57 -8.75
CA LEU A 644 20.26 -7.17 -8.12
C LEU A 644 18.97 -7.00 -8.93
N VAL A 645 18.82 -5.84 -9.58
CA VAL A 645 17.62 -5.54 -10.37
C VAL A 645 17.78 -5.96 -11.84
N LYS A 646 18.94 -6.52 -12.23
CA LYS A 646 19.19 -7.03 -13.56
C LYS A 646 18.18 -8.13 -13.91
N GLY A 647 17.51 -7.97 -15.06
CA GLY A 647 16.46 -8.90 -15.50
C GLY A 647 15.04 -8.52 -15.07
N THR A 648 14.86 -7.46 -14.25
CA THR A 648 13.53 -6.87 -14.07
C THR A 648 13.19 -5.95 -15.25
N PRO A 649 11.91 -5.84 -15.65
CA PRO A 649 11.49 -4.85 -16.64
C PRO A 649 11.93 -3.46 -16.20
N ALA A 650 12.62 -2.74 -17.06
CA ALA A 650 13.17 -1.42 -16.76
C ALA A 650 13.21 -0.53 -18.00
N ILE A 651 13.33 0.78 -17.78
CA ILE A 651 13.55 1.74 -18.86
C ILE A 651 14.94 1.53 -19.47
N ALA A 652 14.99 1.33 -20.78
CA ALA A 652 16.23 1.08 -21.50
C ALA A 652 17.24 2.25 -21.39
N GLY A 653 18.52 1.94 -21.36
CA GLY A 653 19.61 2.92 -21.34
C GLY A 653 19.91 3.54 -19.96
N LYS A 654 19.27 3.07 -18.91
CA LYS A 654 19.50 3.52 -17.54
C LYS A 654 20.77 2.85 -16.99
N LYS A 655 21.83 3.64 -16.82
CA LYS A 655 23.07 3.23 -16.15
C LYS A 655 23.56 4.38 -15.30
N ALA A 656 23.52 4.18 -13.97
CA ALA A 656 23.93 5.23 -13.04
C ALA A 656 25.47 5.24 -12.84
N ARG A 657 26.02 6.42 -12.59
CA ARG A 657 27.44 6.60 -12.28
C ARG A 657 27.61 7.49 -11.05
N ALA A 658 28.56 7.15 -10.21
CA ALA A 658 28.96 7.99 -9.09
C ALA A 658 29.50 9.34 -9.59
N SER A 659 29.06 10.43 -8.99
CA SER A 659 29.43 11.80 -9.38
C SER A 659 29.64 12.67 -8.13
N GLY A 660 30.39 13.77 -8.30
CA GLY A 660 30.69 14.69 -7.20
C GLY A 660 31.50 14.04 -6.08
N PRO A 661 31.29 14.41 -4.81
CA PRO A 661 32.04 13.90 -3.66
C PRO A 661 31.99 12.37 -3.52
N ALA A 662 30.90 11.74 -3.94
CA ALA A 662 30.73 10.28 -3.86
C ALA A 662 31.74 9.52 -4.77
N ALA A 663 32.15 10.10 -5.89
CA ALA A 663 33.11 9.50 -6.81
C ALA A 663 34.54 9.48 -6.26
N GLY A 664 34.88 10.41 -5.38
CA GLY A 664 36.23 10.55 -4.78
C GLY A 664 36.42 9.79 -3.47
N LEU A 665 35.38 9.14 -2.93
CA LEU A 665 35.49 8.39 -1.68
C LEU A 665 36.22 7.05 -1.91
N PRO A 666 37.02 6.56 -0.92
CA PRO A 666 37.64 5.24 -1.00
C PRO A 666 36.60 4.17 -1.26
N CYS A 667 36.94 3.24 -2.16
CA CYS A 667 36.08 2.10 -2.48
C CYS A 667 35.87 1.20 -1.25
N SER A 668 34.60 0.93 -0.97
CA SER A 668 34.24 -0.06 0.03
C SER A 668 33.59 -1.24 -0.63
N PRO A 669 34.07 -2.46 -0.35
CA PRO A 669 33.47 -3.65 -0.94
C PRO A 669 32.06 -3.85 -0.43
N VAL A 670 31.15 -4.27 -1.31
CA VAL A 670 29.89 -4.86 -0.91
C VAL A 670 30.16 -6.30 -0.50
N LYS A 671 29.89 -6.63 0.76
CA LYS A 671 30.06 -8.00 1.30
C LYS A 671 28.73 -8.73 1.24
N VAL A 672 28.76 -10.00 0.84
CA VAL A 672 27.61 -10.91 0.86
C VAL A 672 27.89 -12.00 1.87
N PHE A 673 26.96 -12.19 2.81
CA PHE A 673 27.03 -13.27 3.81
C PHE A 673 25.93 -14.29 3.45
N ASP A 674 26.33 -15.54 3.26
CA ASP A 674 25.42 -16.64 2.93
C ASP A 674 24.94 -17.30 4.23
N ARG A 675 23.81 -16.84 4.76
CA ARG A 675 23.17 -17.35 5.98
C ARG A 675 24.07 -17.43 7.24
N ASP A 676 25.19 -16.73 7.21
CA ASP A 676 26.09 -16.63 8.35
C ASP A 676 25.72 -15.41 9.22
N GLU A 677 24.74 -15.61 10.08
CA GLU A 677 24.21 -14.57 10.96
C GLU A 677 25.24 -14.14 12.03
N ALA A 678 26.12 -15.06 12.45
CA ALA A 678 27.15 -14.77 13.42
C ALA A 678 28.19 -13.80 12.83
N ALA A 679 28.74 -14.12 11.65
CA ALA A 679 29.71 -13.28 10.95
C ALA A 679 29.13 -11.92 10.58
N LEU A 680 27.83 -11.87 10.21
CA LEU A 680 27.12 -10.62 10.01
C LEU A 680 27.04 -9.80 11.28
N GLY A 681 26.62 -10.41 12.39
CA GLY A 681 26.50 -9.77 13.70
C GLY A 681 27.83 -9.21 14.19
N GLU A 682 28.91 -9.97 14.07
CA GLU A 682 30.27 -9.53 14.40
C GLU A 682 30.71 -8.33 13.55
N THR A 683 30.48 -8.38 12.25
CA THR A 683 30.80 -7.27 11.33
C THR A 683 30.05 -5.98 11.72
N LEU A 684 28.76 -6.09 12.05
CA LEU A 684 27.96 -4.91 12.46
C LEU A 684 28.45 -4.30 13.77
N ILE A 685 28.81 -5.15 14.74
CA ILE A 685 29.36 -4.72 16.03
C ILE A 685 30.73 -4.07 15.85
N GLU A 686 31.59 -4.64 15.01
CA GLU A 686 32.89 -4.06 14.70
C GLU A 686 32.78 -2.64 14.14
N HIS A 687 31.88 -2.42 13.17
CA HIS A 687 31.61 -1.08 12.62
C HIS A 687 31.05 -0.14 13.68
N TYR A 688 30.14 -0.62 14.52
CA TYR A 688 29.58 0.16 15.61
C TYR A 688 30.65 0.59 16.64
N GLN A 689 31.56 -0.33 17.02
CA GLN A 689 32.66 -0.09 17.95
C GLN A 689 33.67 0.92 17.39
N ARG A 690 33.88 0.97 16.08
CA ARG A 690 34.69 1.99 15.40
C ARG A 690 34.05 3.39 15.41
N GLY A 691 32.88 3.56 16.02
CA GLY A 691 32.18 4.84 16.07
C GLY A 691 31.35 5.14 14.82
N GLU A 692 31.17 4.18 13.91
CA GLU A 692 30.43 4.35 12.69
C GLU A 692 28.91 4.23 12.93
N THR A 693 28.12 4.86 12.08
CA THR A 693 26.65 4.72 12.12
C THR A 693 26.23 3.53 11.28
N VAL A 694 25.49 2.60 11.90
CA VAL A 694 25.02 1.37 11.29
C VAL A 694 23.51 1.42 11.13
N MET A 695 23.01 1.06 9.95
CA MET A 695 21.58 0.91 9.68
C MET A 695 21.29 -0.52 9.22
N MET A 696 20.37 -1.17 9.93
CA MET A 696 19.92 -2.52 9.61
C MET A 696 18.52 -2.44 8.99
N LEU A 697 18.34 -3.06 7.84
CA LEU A 697 17.08 -3.09 7.12
C LEU A 697 16.51 -4.50 7.05
N TYR A 698 15.25 -4.65 7.42
CA TYR A 698 14.53 -5.91 7.41
C TYR A 698 13.34 -5.86 6.44
N ARG A 699 12.99 -7.04 5.93
CA ARG A 699 11.76 -7.20 5.17
C ARG A 699 10.54 -7.14 6.06
N LYS A 700 10.60 -7.76 7.26
CA LYS A 700 9.51 -7.84 8.24
C LYS A 700 10.02 -7.55 9.65
N GLY A 701 9.14 -7.06 10.53
CA GLY A 701 9.46 -6.85 11.93
C GLY A 701 9.80 -8.13 12.73
N GLY A 702 9.33 -9.31 12.28
CA GLY A 702 9.60 -10.61 12.91
C GLY A 702 11.01 -11.18 12.67
N ASP A 703 11.72 -10.66 11.68
CA ASP A 703 13.09 -11.12 11.35
C ASP A 703 14.12 -10.74 12.42
N ARG A 704 13.68 -10.04 13.47
CA ARG A 704 14.52 -9.65 14.62
C ARG A 704 14.96 -10.83 15.50
N ALA A 705 14.27 -11.96 15.43
CA ALA A 705 14.52 -13.12 16.29
C ALA A 705 15.81 -13.89 15.96
N LEU A 706 16.44 -13.58 14.84
CA LEU A 706 17.60 -14.30 14.30
C LEU A 706 18.96 -13.70 14.71
N MET A 707 18.98 -12.78 15.68
CA MET A 707 20.19 -12.05 16.05
C MET A 707 20.88 -12.62 17.28
N SER A 708 22.23 -12.51 17.32
CA SER A 708 23.00 -12.84 18.51
C SER A 708 22.54 -11.99 19.72
N GLU A 709 22.60 -12.56 20.92
CA GLU A 709 22.24 -11.87 22.18
C GLU A 709 23.02 -10.56 22.37
N HIS A 710 24.29 -10.56 21.97
CA HIS A 710 25.14 -9.36 22.06
C HIS A 710 24.62 -8.22 21.16
N LEU A 711 24.26 -8.50 19.92
CA LEU A 711 23.70 -7.50 19.01
C LEU A 711 22.33 -6.99 19.50
N GLN A 712 21.50 -7.86 20.08
CA GLN A 712 20.23 -7.48 20.71
C GLN A 712 20.46 -6.54 21.91
N SER A 713 21.46 -6.81 22.73
CA SER A 713 21.83 -5.96 23.88
C SER A 713 22.25 -4.56 23.42
N VAL A 714 23.10 -4.46 22.40
CA VAL A 714 23.52 -3.15 21.82
C VAL A 714 22.32 -2.41 21.24
N LEU A 715 21.44 -3.08 20.52
CA LEU A 715 20.22 -2.50 19.95
C LEU A 715 19.27 -1.98 21.02
N HIS A 716 19.16 -2.70 22.14
CA HIS A 716 18.33 -2.27 23.26
C HIS A 716 18.89 -1.01 23.94
N ALA A 717 20.20 -0.97 24.13
CA ALA A 717 20.89 0.21 24.67
C ALA A 717 20.74 1.44 23.73
N GLU A 718 20.91 1.26 22.43
CA GLU A 718 20.72 2.33 21.43
C GLU A 718 19.27 2.80 21.34
N ALA A 719 18.29 1.89 21.49
CA ALA A 719 16.86 2.23 21.47
C ALA A 719 16.46 3.18 22.63
N ALA A 720 17.17 3.12 23.75
CA ALA A 720 16.96 4.01 24.90
C ALA A 720 17.45 5.45 24.64
N LEU A 721 18.32 5.67 23.64
CA LEU A 721 18.82 6.99 23.28
C LEU A 721 17.81 7.78 22.45
N PRO A 722 17.86 9.14 22.49
CA PRO A 722 17.12 9.97 21.55
C PRO A 722 17.45 9.60 20.09
N ALA A 723 16.46 9.65 19.21
CA ALA A 723 16.60 9.20 17.83
C ALA A 723 17.78 9.82 17.06
N GLU A 724 18.13 11.07 17.39
CA GLU A 724 19.23 11.80 16.76
C GLU A 724 20.62 11.31 17.22
N GLN A 725 20.71 10.70 18.40
CA GLN A 725 21.96 10.19 18.98
C GLN A 725 22.22 8.72 18.65
N ARG A 726 21.21 8.00 18.10
CA ARG A 726 21.33 6.57 17.79
C ARG A 726 22.29 6.34 16.64
N ARG A 727 23.34 5.57 16.90
CA ARG A 727 24.31 5.14 15.89
C ARG A 727 23.96 3.77 15.26
N LEU A 728 23.16 2.95 15.94
CA LEU A 728 22.64 1.70 15.41
C LEU A 728 21.12 1.78 15.28
N ARG A 729 20.60 1.65 14.05
CA ARG A 729 19.18 1.79 13.75
C ARG A 729 18.65 0.55 13.05
N GLN A 730 17.44 0.15 13.44
CA GLN A 730 16.69 -0.93 12.78
C GLN A 730 15.46 -0.34 12.10
N LEU A 731 15.27 -0.64 10.83
CA LEU A 731 14.14 -0.16 10.03
C LEU A 731 13.66 -1.28 9.09
N THR A 732 12.38 -1.23 8.72
CA THR A 732 11.89 -2.04 7.60
C THR A 732 12.16 -1.34 6.27
N TYR A 733 12.18 -2.06 5.15
CA TYR A 733 12.44 -1.49 3.81
C TYR A 733 11.54 -0.32 3.42
N THR A 734 10.34 -0.25 3.97
CA THR A 734 9.36 0.80 3.66
C THR A 734 9.65 2.13 4.35
N VAL A 735 10.40 2.11 5.45
CA VAL A 735 10.70 3.30 6.26
C VAL A 735 11.88 4.16 5.71
N PRO A 736 12.95 3.59 5.14
CA PRO A 736 14.15 4.34 4.77
C PRO A 736 13.98 5.40 3.69
N ARG A 737 12.92 5.36 2.89
CA ARG A 737 12.64 6.40 1.88
C ARG A 737 12.47 7.80 2.48
N ALA A 738 11.93 7.86 3.70
CA ALA A 738 11.74 9.10 4.44
C ALA A 738 12.99 9.56 5.20
N CYS A 739 13.98 8.68 5.40
CA CYS A 739 15.21 9.02 6.10
C CYS A 739 16.21 9.65 5.15
N ARG A 740 16.63 10.89 5.40
CA ARG A 740 17.87 11.39 4.79
C ARG A 740 19.00 10.46 5.15
N PRO A 741 19.86 10.05 4.20
CA PRO A 741 21.05 9.32 4.55
C PRO A 741 21.94 10.24 5.41
N MET A 742 21.96 9.99 6.71
CA MET A 742 23.20 10.23 7.43
C MET A 742 24.26 9.43 6.69
N ARG A 743 25.50 9.89 6.69
CA ARG A 743 26.62 9.13 6.13
C ARG A 743 26.64 7.77 6.82
N CYS A 744 25.96 6.79 6.22
CA CYS A 744 25.86 5.43 6.75
C CYS A 744 26.98 4.61 6.15
N SER A 745 27.76 3.97 7.01
CA SER A 745 28.84 3.10 6.62
C SER A 745 28.41 1.66 6.38
N CYS A 746 27.25 1.22 6.88
CA CYS A 746 26.82 -0.18 6.77
C CYS A 746 25.31 -0.31 6.56
N TRP A 747 24.93 -1.21 5.64
CA TRP A 747 23.57 -1.63 5.38
C TRP A 747 23.52 -3.17 5.48
N ALA A 748 22.68 -3.67 6.33
CA ALA A 748 22.47 -5.12 6.45
C ALA A 748 21.00 -5.45 6.20
N THR A 749 20.76 -6.46 5.38
CA THR A 749 19.43 -7.02 5.14
C THR A 749 19.40 -8.47 5.52
N ALA A 750 18.57 -8.84 6.48
CA ALA A 750 18.26 -10.23 6.74
C ALA A 750 16.94 -10.59 6.05
N SER A 751 16.92 -11.61 5.22
CA SER A 751 15.71 -12.20 4.67
C SER A 751 15.66 -13.68 4.98
N THR A 752 14.60 -14.14 5.56
CA THR A 752 14.25 -15.58 5.61
C THR A 752 13.54 -16.00 4.35
#